data_3fac1837f2fe46cfe9a53bf649818c32
#
_entry.id   3fac1837f2fe46cfe9a53bf649818c32
#
_cell.length_a   1.000
_cell.length_b   1.000
_cell.length_c   1.000
_cell.angle_alpha   90.00
_cell.angle_beta   90.00
_cell.angle_gamma   90.00
#
_symmetry.space_group_name_H-M   'P 1'
#
loop_
_entity.id
_entity.type
_entity.pdbx_description
1 polymer ?
#
loop_
_entity_poly.entity_id
_entity_poly.type
_entity_poly.pdbx_seq_one_letter_code
_entity_poly.pdbx_strand_id
1 'polypeptide(L)'
;MMKLTGMCALALAFGAGAGLADDMVFENARMRLVVGDDAIVKSLKLKATGEELLELRDPTPFMSVTQARPFNNEIKLKYPHRRTTYPANRIRREGDRLVVGFDVAPYEAAVSVKTTDDYVAFTLEDFILTEKSYPLCPTQNVPLDFTAPPVEEFRLVQLPVRNRANYGEWLNAQWDGSAAVCVLSTSEHAVTDAESRNGYRLMCADALREVKLRGTGAAIIADAGGESVLDRIDALERDYGLPRGVENRRNPLVNASIYYAFGLNLKTVDRHIARAKKGGFRLMQTSIANFMGPDGIRKYNSNFPNGFADVKAVLDRIRAAGIVPGMHILHTFVAFDSPLVKGGADRRLQLREHYTLAKALGPDDTEVFVDENPQNAERLEKARILKFGKELMSYEGFTTERPYRFTGVKRGVKGTSAAAHEEGLIGGTLWICEYGGNDIYIKQDSDLQDEVAAQVAEFWKAGMRFVYFDGSEGVCAPFGFHVANAQYRMWKRLDPQPIMGEGAAKGPFSWHMLSGANAFDVFFPEEFKEMIDAHPAFEAPFMKRNFTRVNFGWWGFWEPGALIRGTKTIGVQPDMWEYGSSKAAAWDSPASIQMDIKALEAHPRTDDILEVMRRWEDVRERKWLTPEMKDRIRASTRGHHLYLNDKGEYELYEIDMLPTPEKAKELRGFVFGRNGKRVIACWHTSGSGVAKLALGDDGAETTLSVANLKYRETDLPLDGVLSAFSAAEWSDAE
;
A
#
# COMPACT_ATOMS: atom_id res chain seq x y z
N MET A 1 49.97 -39.69 65.56
CA MET A 1 51.19 -40.46 65.14
C MET A 1 51.13 -40.74 63.67
N MET A 2 52.16 -40.26 62.95
CA MET A 2 52.70 -40.68 61.66
C MET A 2 51.87 -40.27 60.42
N LYS A 3 52.40 -39.19 59.79
CA LYS A 3 53.30 -39.10 58.61
C LYS A 3 52.56 -39.44 57.29
N LEU A 4 52.20 -38.45 56.49
CA LEU A 4 52.91 -37.78 55.41
C LEU A 4 53.67 -38.66 54.41
N THR A 5 53.23 -38.69 53.17
CA THR A 5 53.97 -38.63 51.89
C THR A 5 52.97 -38.38 50.81
N GLY A 6 52.92 -37.30 50.04
CA GLY A 6 53.92 -36.86 49.09
C GLY A 6 53.48 -37.37 47.72
N MET A 7 52.59 -36.58 47.00
CA MET A 7 52.35 -36.77 45.56
C MET A 7 52.60 -35.49 44.80
N CYS A 8 53.60 -35.55 43.92
CA CYS A 8 53.96 -34.55 42.98
C CYS A 8 52.80 -34.17 42.07
N ALA A 9 52.47 -32.89 42.02
CA ALA A 9 51.64 -32.30 41.01
C ALA A 9 52.47 -32.10 39.72
N LEU A 10 52.15 -32.89 38.69
CA LEU A 10 52.58 -32.63 37.35
C LEU A 10 51.66 -31.56 36.74
N ALA A 11 52.10 -30.32 36.72
CA ALA A 11 51.41 -29.23 35.98
C ALA A 11 51.66 -29.43 34.50
N LEU A 12 50.68 -30.01 33.79
CA LEU A 12 50.59 -29.93 32.34
C LEU A 12 50.07 -28.53 32.01
N ALA A 13 51.02 -27.67 31.61
CA ALA A 13 50.71 -26.42 30.93
C ALA A 13 50.12 -26.71 29.55
N PHE A 14 48.81 -26.78 29.47
CA PHE A 14 48.16 -26.61 28.17
C PHE A 14 48.26 -25.13 27.83
N GLY A 15 49.22 -24.76 27.02
CA GLY A 15 49.24 -23.49 26.33
C GLY A 15 48.13 -23.49 25.28
N ALA A 16 46.92 -23.13 25.72
CA ALA A 16 45.89 -22.67 24.81
C ALA A 16 46.31 -21.25 24.39
N GLY A 17 47.02 -21.14 23.30
CA GLY A 17 47.06 -19.91 22.53
C GLY A 17 45.65 -19.62 22.06
N ALA A 18 44.85 -18.94 22.89
CA ALA A 18 43.68 -18.25 22.43
C ALA A 18 44.21 -17.10 21.57
N GLY A 19 44.37 -17.34 20.27
CA GLY A 19 44.46 -16.27 19.33
C GLY A 19 43.21 -15.42 19.56
N LEU A 20 43.41 -14.15 19.90
CA LEU A 20 42.34 -13.16 19.91
C LEU A 20 41.72 -13.25 18.51
N ALA A 21 40.51 -13.79 18.40
CA ALA A 21 39.79 -13.78 17.15
C ALA A 21 39.50 -12.32 16.82
N ASP A 22 39.89 -11.89 15.63
CA ASP A 22 39.74 -10.49 15.22
C ASP A 22 38.26 -10.17 14.98
N ASP A 23 37.84 -8.97 15.39
CA ASP A 23 36.51 -8.43 15.08
C ASP A 23 36.23 -8.50 13.58
N MET A 24 35.00 -8.84 13.23
CA MET A 24 34.54 -8.82 11.83
C MET A 24 34.29 -7.39 11.40
N VAL A 25 35.07 -6.90 10.45
CA VAL A 25 34.94 -5.55 9.88
C VAL A 25 34.35 -5.63 8.47
N PHE A 26 33.26 -4.90 8.28
CA PHE A 26 32.62 -4.70 6.99
C PHE A 26 32.70 -3.21 6.65
N GLU A 27 33.50 -2.88 5.65
CA GLU A 27 33.80 -1.48 5.33
C GLU A 27 33.68 -1.22 3.83
N ASN A 28 33.06 -0.09 3.49
CA ASN A 28 32.94 0.41 2.14
C ASN A 28 33.27 1.92 2.05
N ALA A 29 32.93 2.59 0.96
CA ALA A 29 33.18 4.00 0.78
C ALA A 29 32.41 4.90 1.79
N ARG A 30 31.32 4.42 2.38
CA ARG A 30 30.37 5.21 3.17
C ARG A 30 30.39 4.90 4.65
N MET A 31 30.52 3.65 5.01
CA MET A 31 30.38 3.19 6.39
C MET A 31 31.41 2.14 6.77
N ARG A 32 31.60 1.99 8.09
CA ARG A 32 32.37 0.92 8.70
C ARG A 32 31.57 0.28 9.81
N LEU A 33 31.13 -0.98 9.58
CA LEU A 33 30.44 -1.82 10.56
C LEU A 33 31.47 -2.75 11.23
N VAL A 34 31.39 -2.87 12.56
CA VAL A 34 32.24 -3.79 13.35
C VAL A 34 31.33 -4.68 14.18
N VAL A 35 31.53 -5.98 14.05
CA VAL A 35 30.87 -7.03 14.84
C VAL A 35 31.94 -7.86 15.52
N GLY A 36 31.83 -8.08 16.82
CA GLY A 36 32.77 -8.90 17.58
C GLY A 36 32.76 -10.36 17.14
N ASP A 37 33.81 -11.08 17.47
CA ASP A 37 33.88 -12.55 17.33
C ASP A 37 32.81 -13.27 18.18
N ASP A 38 32.32 -12.57 19.23
CA ASP A 38 31.16 -12.93 20.06
C ASP A 38 29.82 -12.65 19.40
N ALA A 39 29.81 -12.24 18.13
CA ALA A 39 28.65 -11.85 17.35
C ALA A 39 27.88 -10.61 17.88
N ILE A 40 28.46 -9.82 18.80
CA ILE A 40 27.87 -8.58 19.29
C ILE A 40 28.25 -7.42 18.39
N VAL A 41 27.29 -6.56 18.07
CA VAL A 41 27.51 -5.33 17.29
C VAL A 41 28.31 -4.34 18.12
N LYS A 42 29.46 -3.87 17.61
CA LYS A 42 30.37 -2.96 18.32
C LYS A 42 30.38 -1.54 17.78
N SER A 43 30.11 -1.34 16.50
CA SER A 43 30.15 0.00 15.89
C SER A 43 29.51 0.00 14.50
N LEU A 44 28.83 1.08 14.14
CA LEU A 44 28.51 1.45 12.76
C LEU A 44 28.83 2.94 12.58
N LYS A 45 29.95 3.24 11.96
CA LYS A 45 30.39 4.61 11.74
C LYS A 45 30.14 5.08 10.31
N LEU A 46 29.62 6.30 10.21
CA LEU A 46 29.56 7.03 8.96
C LEU A 46 30.92 7.61 8.63
N LYS A 47 31.55 7.22 7.51
CA LYS A 47 32.93 7.64 7.19
C LYS A 47 33.07 9.11 6.89
N ALA A 48 32.04 9.73 6.31
CA ALA A 48 32.07 11.15 5.95
C ALA A 48 32.22 12.08 7.18
N THR A 49 31.66 11.69 8.34
CA THR A 49 31.63 12.52 9.55
C THR A 49 32.36 11.89 10.72
N GLY A 50 32.63 10.59 10.69
CA GLY A 50 33.12 9.80 11.82
C GLY A 50 32.05 9.51 12.89
N GLU A 51 30.79 9.88 12.65
CA GLU A 51 29.67 9.70 13.58
C GLU A 51 29.38 8.22 13.84
N GLU A 52 29.22 7.87 15.14
CA GLU A 52 28.70 6.55 15.55
C GLU A 52 27.18 6.58 15.48
N LEU A 53 26.61 5.72 14.63
CA LEU A 53 25.19 5.66 14.33
C LEU A 53 24.39 4.78 15.30
N LEU A 54 25.08 3.98 16.12
CA LEU A 54 24.46 3.01 17.01
C LEU A 54 24.37 3.51 18.47
N GLU A 55 23.35 3.02 19.16
CA GLU A 55 23.24 3.10 20.62
C GLU A 55 23.74 1.78 21.21
N LEU A 56 24.88 1.85 21.91
CA LEU A 56 25.62 0.66 22.34
C LEU A 56 25.46 0.36 23.84
N ARG A 57 24.44 0.91 24.51
CA ARG A 57 24.20 0.65 25.94
C ARG A 57 23.97 -0.81 26.27
N ASP A 58 23.24 -1.51 25.41
CA ASP A 58 22.89 -2.90 25.58
C ASP A 58 23.62 -3.74 24.53
N PRO A 59 24.30 -4.83 24.93
CA PRO A 59 24.90 -5.76 23.99
C PRO A 59 23.85 -6.29 23.02
N THR A 60 24.01 -6.03 21.72
CA THR A 60 23.06 -6.44 20.69
C THR A 60 23.67 -7.50 19.81
N PRO A 61 23.17 -8.74 19.83
CA PRO A 61 23.57 -9.79 18.89
C PRO A 61 23.27 -9.36 17.46
N PHE A 62 24.22 -9.54 16.55
CA PHE A 62 24.06 -9.14 15.16
C PHE A 62 23.03 -10.01 14.41
N MET A 63 23.00 -11.31 14.76
CA MET A 63 22.12 -12.30 14.15
C MET A 63 21.48 -13.18 15.25
N SER A 64 20.39 -13.86 14.90
CA SER A 64 19.77 -14.86 15.79
C SER A 64 19.00 -15.92 14.99
N VAL A 65 18.75 -17.06 15.62
CA VAL A 65 17.92 -18.12 15.05
C VAL A 65 16.76 -18.44 15.96
N THR A 66 15.57 -18.59 15.40
CA THR A 66 14.37 -19.03 16.12
C THR A 66 13.98 -20.42 15.65
N GLN A 67 13.81 -21.34 16.60
CA GLN A 67 13.40 -22.72 16.36
C GLN A 67 12.02 -22.99 16.93
N ALA A 68 11.30 -23.92 16.32
CA ALA A 68 10.23 -24.61 17.00
C ALA A 68 10.80 -25.39 18.20
N ARG A 69 10.19 -25.29 19.39
CA ARG A 69 10.64 -26.10 20.52
C ARG A 69 10.45 -27.60 20.25
N PRO A 70 11.43 -28.44 20.58
CA PRO A 70 11.22 -29.89 20.61
C PRO A 70 10.15 -30.21 21.68
N PHE A 71 9.23 -31.10 21.35
CA PHE A 71 8.04 -31.40 22.14
C PHE A 71 8.08 -32.77 22.79
N ASN A 72 7.50 -32.85 23.98
CA ASN A 72 6.65 -33.98 24.28
C ASN A 72 5.22 -33.70 23.76
N ASN A 73 4.41 -34.76 23.60
CA ASN A 73 3.06 -34.62 23.04
C ASN A 73 2.13 -33.74 23.89
N GLU A 74 2.33 -33.68 25.21
CA GLU A 74 1.55 -32.83 26.11
C GLU A 74 1.81 -31.31 25.88
N ILE A 75 3.08 -30.96 25.68
CA ILE A 75 3.45 -29.56 25.38
C ILE A 75 2.91 -29.16 24.03
N LYS A 76 2.92 -30.05 23.05
CA LYS A 76 2.37 -29.78 21.70
C LYS A 76 0.87 -29.46 21.74
N LEU A 77 0.10 -30.22 22.52
CA LEU A 77 -1.33 -30.00 22.68
C LEU A 77 -1.66 -28.66 23.37
N LYS A 78 -0.84 -28.30 24.37
CA LYS A 78 -1.09 -27.12 25.21
C LYS A 78 -0.51 -25.83 24.63
N TYR A 79 0.62 -25.91 23.90
CA TYR A 79 1.37 -24.75 23.36
C TYR A 79 1.88 -25.04 21.95
N PRO A 80 1.00 -25.12 20.93
CA PRO A 80 1.36 -25.58 19.58
C PRO A 80 2.33 -24.64 18.85
N HIS A 81 2.48 -23.38 19.30
CA HIS A 81 3.29 -22.35 18.63
C HIS A 81 4.48 -21.88 19.47
N ARG A 82 4.96 -22.68 20.39
CA ARG A 82 6.07 -22.28 21.25
C ARG A 82 7.38 -22.26 20.48
N ARG A 83 7.99 -21.07 20.38
CA ARG A 83 9.27 -20.80 19.72
C ARG A 83 10.34 -20.45 20.73
N THR A 84 11.62 -20.71 20.41
CA THR A 84 12.76 -20.27 21.20
C THR A 84 13.77 -19.61 20.30
N THR A 85 14.14 -18.38 20.62
CA THR A 85 15.17 -17.62 19.89
C THR A 85 16.51 -17.77 20.61
N TYR A 86 17.53 -18.13 19.85
CA TYR A 86 18.91 -18.23 20.27
C TYR A 86 19.73 -17.14 19.59
N PRO A 87 20.29 -16.17 20.34
CA PRO A 87 21.18 -15.17 19.76
C PRO A 87 22.45 -15.85 19.26
N ALA A 88 23.04 -15.30 18.22
CA ALA A 88 24.39 -15.65 17.81
C ALA A 88 25.38 -15.27 18.93
N ASN A 89 26.34 -16.15 19.22
CA ASN A 89 27.35 -15.95 20.25
C ASN A 89 28.78 -16.17 19.73
N ARG A 90 28.92 -16.48 18.48
CA ARG A 90 30.21 -16.52 17.76
C ARG A 90 30.01 -16.29 16.28
N ILE A 91 30.95 -15.61 15.70
CA ILE A 91 31.00 -15.38 14.24
C ILE A 91 32.46 -15.51 13.79
N ARG A 92 32.68 -16.21 12.69
CA ARG A 92 34.00 -16.35 12.09
C ARG A 92 33.92 -16.27 10.57
N ARG A 93 34.99 -15.88 9.95
CA ARG A 93 35.09 -15.86 8.48
C ARG A 93 35.71 -17.16 7.98
N GLU A 94 35.07 -17.79 7.00
CA GLU A 94 35.59 -18.95 6.28
C GLU A 94 35.56 -18.65 4.77
N GLY A 95 36.71 -18.21 4.23
CA GLY A 95 36.77 -17.74 2.85
C GLY A 95 35.98 -16.45 2.65
N ASP A 96 35.02 -16.50 1.74
CA ASP A 96 34.12 -15.37 1.39
C ASP A 96 32.81 -15.37 2.19
N ARG A 97 32.57 -16.35 3.07
CA ARG A 97 31.37 -16.45 3.89
C ARG A 97 31.66 -16.29 5.38
N LEU A 98 30.62 -16.01 6.12
CA LEU A 98 30.58 -16.04 7.58
C LEU A 98 29.96 -17.37 8.04
N VAL A 99 30.49 -17.91 9.09
CA VAL A 99 29.88 -19.01 9.84
C VAL A 99 29.48 -18.49 11.21
N VAL A 100 28.19 -18.53 11.46
CA VAL A 100 27.54 -17.95 12.66
C VAL A 100 27.08 -19.08 13.55
N GLY A 101 27.54 -19.09 14.79
CA GLY A 101 27.22 -20.12 15.77
C GLY A 101 26.31 -19.61 16.86
N PHE A 102 25.57 -20.54 17.47
CA PHE A 102 24.60 -20.32 18.51
C PHE A 102 24.94 -21.23 19.69
N ASP A 103 24.56 -20.84 20.91
CA ASP A 103 25.01 -21.57 22.12
C ASP A 103 24.42 -22.98 22.21
N VAL A 104 23.13 -23.12 21.96
CA VAL A 104 22.40 -24.39 22.19
C VAL A 104 21.85 -24.99 20.89
N ALA A 105 21.78 -24.20 19.79
CA ALA A 105 21.29 -24.72 18.53
C ALA A 105 22.25 -25.75 17.93
N PRO A 106 21.75 -26.86 17.35
CA PRO A 106 22.58 -27.95 16.83
C PRO A 106 23.19 -27.68 15.46
N TYR A 107 23.23 -26.45 15.02
CA TYR A 107 23.73 -26.01 13.72
C TYR A 107 24.40 -24.66 13.78
N GLU A 108 25.18 -24.36 12.76
CA GLU A 108 25.71 -23.05 12.44
C GLU A 108 25.03 -22.53 11.17
N ALA A 109 24.90 -21.22 11.03
CA ALA A 109 24.41 -20.60 9.80
C ALA A 109 25.60 -20.19 8.92
N ALA A 110 25.52 -20.53 7.63
CA ALA A 110 26.46 -20.04 6.61
C ALA A 110 25.83 -18.81 5.92
N VAL A 111 26.52 -17.68 5.94
CA VAL A 111 26.03 -16.39 5.43
C VAL A 111 27.09 -15.81 4.47
N SER A 112 26.72 -15.56 3.22
CA SER A 112 27.57 -14.83 2.28
C SER A 112 27.47 -13.33 2.51
N VAL A 113 28.56 -12.62 2.19
CA VAL A 113 28.65 -11.16 2.34
C VAL A 113 29.03 -10.53 1.02
N LYS A 114 28.21 -9.61 0.54
CA LYS A 114 28.52 -8.75 -0.61
C LYS A 114 28.76 -7.33 -0.12
N THR A 115 29.96 -6.80 -0.35
CA THR A 115 30.31 -5.42 -0.05
C THR A 115 30.50 -4.65 -1.34
N THR A 116 29.82 -3.51 -1.47
CA THR A 116 29.95 -2.54 -2.56
C THR A 116 30.23 -1.17 -1.97
N ASP A 117 30.52 -0.17 -2.80
CA ASP A 117 30.70 1.22 -2.33
C ASP A 117 29.43 1.80 -1.68
N ASP A 118 28.27 1.22 -1.92
CA ASP A 118 26.96 1.76 -1.54
C ASP A 118 26.27 1.01 -0.39
N TYR A 119 26.57 -0.29 -0.21
CA TYR A 119 25.93 -1.13 0.80
C TYR A 119 26.77 -2.34 1.20
N VAL A 120 26.41 -2.96 2.32
CA VAL A 120 26.87 -4.30 2.71
C VAL A 120 25.65 -5.21 2.86
N ALA A 121 25.61 -6.30 2.11
CA ALA A 121 24.50 -7.25 2.14
C ALA A 121 24.92 -8.60 2.71
N PHE A 122 24.01 -9.25 3.43
CA PHE A 122 24.14 -10.54 4.08
C PHE A 122 23.07 -11.47 3.55
N THR A 123 23.44 -12.66 3.05
CA THR A 123 22.50 -13.64 2.50
C THR A 123 22.69 -14.98 3.19
N LEU A 124 21.62 -15.55 3.73
CA LEU A 124 21.62 -16.89 4.31
C LEU A 124 21.79 -17.92 3.19
N GLU A 125 22.91 -18.63 3.20
CA GLU A 125 23.17 -19.71 2.24
C GLU A 125 22.60 -21.04 2.72
N ASP A 126 23.00 -21.45 3.91
CA ASP A 126 22.59 -22.74 4.47
C ASP A 126 22.75 -22.81 6.00
N PHE A 127 22.26 -23.90 6.57
CA PHE A 127 22.53 -24.31 7.93
C PHE A 127 23.42 -25.56 7.92
N ILE A 128 24.53 -25.51 8.69
CA ILE A 128 25.50 -26.60 8.84
C ILE A 128 25.17 -27.31 10.14
N LEU A 129 24.79 -28.59 10.07
CA LEU A 129 24.57 -29.41 11.29
C LEU A 129 25.91 -29.57 11.99
N THR A 130 25.95 -29.22 13.27
CA THR A 130 27.07 -29.53 14.14
C THR A 130 26.83 -30.92 14.79
N GLU A 131 27.88 -31.74 14.94
CA GLU A 131 27.79 -33.07 15.58
C GLU A 131 27.42 -33.04 17.08
N LYS A 132 26.94 -31.93 17.61
CA LYS A 132 26.39 -31.89 18.96
C LYS A 132 25.09 -32.67 18.98
N SER A 133 25.25 -33.99 19.25
CA SER A 133 24.10 -34.81 19.68
C SER A 133 23.46 -34.13 20.90
N TYR A 134 22.15 -33.90 20.85
CA TYR A 134 21.40 -33.59 22.06
C TYR A 134 21.72 -34.69 23.09
N PRO A 135 22.03 -34.36 24.35
CA PRO A 135 22.21 -35.36 25.37
C PRO A 135 20.93 -36.22 25.41
N LEU A 136 21.07 -37.50 25.17
CA LEU A 136 20.03 -38.49 25.34
C LEU A 136 19.38 -38.23 26.71
N CYS A 137 18.07 -38.19 26.75
CA CYS A 137 17.37 -38.14 28.04
C CYS A 137 17.87 -39.33 28.88
N PRO A 138 18.53 -39.11 30.04
CA PRO A 138 19.22 -40.19 30.78
C PRO A 138 18.28 -41.27 31.30
N THR A 139 16.98 -41.08 31.21
CA THR A 139 15.93 -41.93 31.77
C THR A 139 15.19 -42.76 30.72
N GLN A 140 15.44 -42.58 29.43
CA GLN A 140 14.80 -43.38 28.39
C GLN A 140 15.86 -43.84 27.36
N ASN A 141 16.18 -45.10 27.39
CA ASN A 141 17.00 -45.81 26.39
C ASN A 141 16.28 -45.92 25.03
N VAL A 142 15.73 -44.84 24.54
CA VAL A 142 15.09 -44.79 23.21
C VAL A 142 16.05 -44.03 22.30
N PRO A 143 16.48 -44.59 21.16
CA PRO A 143 17.08 -43.83 20.10
C PRO A 143 16.00 -42.84 19.61
N LEU A 144 16.06 -41.63 20.10
CA LEU A 144 15.26 -40.56 19.56
C LEU A 144 15.88 -40.21 18.20
N ASP A 145 15.21 -40.57 17.13
CA ASP A 145 15.40 -39.94 15.82
C ASP A 145 15.08 -38.44 15.96
N PHE A 146 15.97 -37.70 16.60
CA PHE A 146 15.89 -36.28 16.72
C PHE A 146 16.35 -35.67 15.37
N THR A 147 15.41 -35.54 14.47
CA THR A 147 15.54 -34.49 13.48
C THR A 147 15.68 -33.17 14.25
N ALA A 148 16.75 -32.45 13.98
CA ALA A 148 16.96 -31.13 14.60
C ALA A 148 15.66 -30.29 14.46
N PRO A 149 15.22 -29.58 15.54
CA PRO A 149 14.01 -28.79 15.47
C PRO A 149 14.07 -27.85 14.29
N PRO A 150 13.00 -27.72 13.49
CA PRO A 150 13.04 -26.88 12.30
C PRO A 150 13.30 -25.42 12.67
N VAL A 151 14.16 -24.77 11.90
CA VAL A 151 14.34 -23.33 11.96
C VAL A 151 13.06 -22.68 11.44
N GLU A 152 12.46 -21.80 12.24
CA GLU A 152 11.28 -21.03 11.88
C GLU A 152 11.65 -19.66 11.33
N GLU A 153 12.73 -19.08 11.88
CA GLU A 153 13.17 -17.73 11.52
C GLU A 153 14.70 -17.61 11.67
N PHE A 154 15.32 -16.90 10.76
CA PHE A 154 16.71 -16.50 10.88
C PHE A 154 16.81 -14.97 10.73
N ARG A 155 17.23 -14.29 11.79
CA ARG A 155 17.51 -12.86 11.78
C ARG A 155 18.85 -12.59 11.11
N LEU A 156 18.80 -12.04 9.90
CA LEU A 156 19.96 -11.75 9.05
C LEU A 156 20.78 -10.57 9.55
N VAL A 157 20.08 -9.57 10.09
CA VAL A 157 20.66 -8.30 10.55
C VAL A 157 19.85 -7.80 11.73
N GLN A 158 20.55 -7.29 12.75
CA GLN A 158 19.95 -6.58 13.86
C GLN A 158 20.89 -5.45 14.31
N LEU A 159 20.40 -4.19 14.27
CA LEU A 159 21.20 -3.01 14.58
C LEU A 159 20.45 -2.06 15.53
N PRO A 160 21.03 -1.65 16.67
CA PRO A 160 20.44 -0.67 17.59
C PRO A 160 20.73 0.76 17.10
N VAL A 161 20.02 1.22 16.07
CA VAL A 161 20.27 2.52 15.43
C VAL A 161 19.70 3.66 16.27
N ARG A 162 20.50 4.66 16.59
CA ARG A 162 20.07 5.87 17.33
C ARG A 162 18.89 6.53 16.63
N ASN A 163 17.92 7.02 17.42
CA ASN A 163 16.77 7.72 16.90
C ASN A 163 17.19 8.97 16.12
N ARG A 164 16.56 9.15 14.95
CA ARG A 164 16.70 10.33 14.12
C ARG A 164 15.36 11.05 13.97
N ALA A 165 15.37 12.24 13.41
CA ALA A 165 14.16 13.05 13.25
C ALA A 165 13.06 12.34 12.45
N ASN A 166 13.43 11.48 11.50
CA ASN A 166 12.50 10.73 10.67
C ASN A 166 12.75 9.23 10.77
N TYR A 167 11.67 8.47 10.87
CA TYR A 167 11.66 7.03 10.65
C TYR A 167 10.62 6.68 9.59
N GLY A 168 11.06 6.14 8.48
CA GLY A 168 10.23 5.60 7.40
C GLY A 168 9.96 4.12 7.64
N GLU A 169 8.80 3.80 8.19
CA GLU A 169 8.42 2.42 8.56
C GLU A 169 8.37 1.50 7.34
N TRP A 170 7.86 2.00 6.24
CA TRP A 170 7.74 1.24 5.01
C TRP A 170 9.10 0.95 4.35
N LEU A 171 10.02 1.94 4.38
CA LEU A 171 11.38 1.80 3.87
C LEU A 171 12.35 1.19 4.89
N ASN A 172 11.95 1.06 6.15
CA ASN A 172 12.82 0.72 7.27
C ASN A 172 14.10 1.57 7.31
N ALA A 173 13.92 2.89 7.34
CA ALA A 173 15.00 3.86 7.30
C ALA A 173 14.87 4.91 8.41
N GLN A 174 15.95 5.14 9.17
CA GLN A 174 16.08 6.28 10.06
C GLN A 174 16.97 7.35 9.41
N TRP A 175 16.51 8.62 9.37
CA TRP A 175 17.24 9.67 8.69
C TRP A 175 16.92 11.07 9.19
N ASP A 176 17.85 11.98 8.95
CA ASP A 176 17.70 13.43 9.11
C ASP A 176 18.61 14.18 8.10
N GLY A 177 18.88 15.45 8.32
CA GLY A 177 19.76 16.23 7.44
C GLY A 177 21.24 15.85 7.49
N SER A 178 21.67 15.03 8.46
CA SER A 178 23.09 14.71 8.71
C SER A 178 23.45 13.27 8.40
N ALA A 179 22.52 12.32 8.55
CA ALA A 179 22.76 10.91 8.29
C ALA A 179 21.46 10.13 8.00
N ALA A 180 21.63 9.01 7.32
CA ALA A 180 20.57 8.01 7.10
C ALA A 180 21.12 6.61 7.31
N VAL A 181 20.30 5.72 7.87
CA VAL A 181 20.54 4.28 8.00
C VAL A 181 19.31 3.54 7.54
N CYS A 182 19.49 2.59 6.61
CA CYS A 182 18.44 1.67 6.15
C CYS A 182 18.86 0.22 6.36
N VAL A 183 17.89 -0.65 6.66
CA VAL A 183 18.02 -2.09 6.58
C VAL A 183 16.97 -2.59 5.60
N LEU A 184 17.40 -2.98 4.40
CA LEU A 184 16.54 -3.32 3.28
C LEU A 184 16.67 -4.79 2.89
N SER A 185 15.58 -5.37 2.39
CA SER A 185 15.59 -6.68 1.74
C SER A 185 16.30 -6.61 0.38
N THR A 186 17.06 -7.66 0.04
CA THR A 186 17.67 -7.83 -1.31
C THR A 186 16.75 -8.59 -2.28
N SER A 187 15.60 -9.03 -1.81
CA SER A 187 14.54 -9.69 -2.58
C SER A 187 13.20 -9.54 -1.86
N GLU A 188 12.12 -10.01 -2.45
CA GLU A 188 10.78 -10.02 -1.84
C GLU A 188 10.66 -10.89 -0.57
N HIS A 189 11.69 -11.68 -0.25
CA HIS A 189 11.59 -12.74 0.77
C HIS A 189 11.97 -12.33 2.19
N ALA A 190 12.82 -11.30 2.39
CA ALA A 190 13.14 -10.85 3.73
C ALA A 190 12.07 -9.90 4.27
N VAL A 191 11.70 -10.11 5.52
CA VAL A 191 10.81 -9.19 6.25
C VAL A 191 11.68 -8.20 7.01
N THR A 192 11.52 -6.91 6.74
CA THR A 192 12.23 -5.84 7.45
C THR A 192 11.30 -5.16 8.43
N ASP A 193 11.81 -4.85 9.63
CA ASP A 193 11.05 -4.21 10.69
C ASP A 193 11.99 -3.43 11.65
N ALA A 194 11.42 -2.63 12.54
CA ALA A 194 12.17 -1.99 13.61
C ALA A 194 11.35 -1.85 14.90
N GLU A 195 11.89 -2.36 15.99
CA GLU A 195 11.30 -2.21 17.31
C GLU A 195 11.76 -0.89 17.95
N SER A 196 10.81 -0.08 18.42
CA SER A 196 11.11 1.15 19.14
C SER A 196 11.61 0.87 20.56
N ARG A 197 12.75 1.46 20.91
CA ARG A 197 13.37 1.39 22.23
C ARG A 197 13.62 2.79 22.77
N ASN A 198 14.03 2.91 24.03
CA ASN A 198 14.36 4.20 24.61
C ASN A 198 15.67 4.77 23.99
N GLY A 199 15.54 5.76 23.11
CA GLY A 199 16.66 6.45 22.46
C GLY A 199 17.16 5.81 21.17
N TYR A 200 16.66 4.65 20.75
CA TYR A 200 17.05 3.98 19.51
C TYR A 200 15.92 3.11 18.93
N ARG A 201 16.11 2.64 17.71
CA ARG A 201 15.32 1.56 17.11
C ARG A 201 16.19 0.36 16.84
N LEU A 202 15.70 -0.81 17.22
CA LEU A 202 16.31 -2.07 16.86
C LEU A 202 15.83 -2.43 15.45
N MET A 203 16.58 -2.02 14.43
CA MET A 203 16.27 -2.28 13.04
C MET A 203 16.72 -3.68 12.67
N CYS A 204 15.85 -4.46 12.04
CA CYS A 204 16.12 -5.86 11.71
C CYS A 204 15.63 -6.27 10.31
N ALA A 205 16.14 -7.42 9.87
CA ALA A 205 15.67 -8.13 8.69
C ALA A 205 15.69 -9.64 8.95
N ASP A 206 14.55 -10.29 8.70
CA ASP A 206 14.32 -11.68 9.03
C ASP A 206 14.00 -12.53 7.80
N ALA A 207 14.60 -13.72 7.71
CA ALA A 207 14.21 -14.78 6.80
C ALA A 207 13.26 -15.73 7.53
N LEU A 208 12.05 -15.93 6.99
CA LEU A 208 10.99 -16.74 7.58
C LEU A 208 10.86 -18.08 6.84
N ARG A 209 10.66 -19.18 7.59
CA ARG A 209 10.44 -20.51 7.01
C ARG A 209 9.23 -20.57 6.08
N GLU A 210 8.15 -19.94 6.51
CA GLU A 210 6.88 -19.90 5.75
C GLU A 210 6.99 -19.08 4.44
N VAL A 211 8.07 -18.30 4.30
CA VAL A 211 8.39 -17.54 3.08
C VAL A 211 9.52 -18.24 2.33
N LYS A 212 10.74 -18.05 2.82
CA LYS A 212 11.96 -18.66 2.29
C LYS A 212 13.12 -18.39 3.26
N LEU A 213 13.86 -19.42 3.63
CA LEU A 213 15.06 -19.26 4.45
C LEU A 213 16.32 -19.07 3.57
N ARG A 214 16.71 -20.11 2.85
CA ARG A 214 17.95 -20.09 2.05
C ARG A 214 17.83 -19.15 0.84
N GLY A 215 18.88 -18.38 0.60
CA GLY A 215 18.92 -17.38 -0.44
C GLY A 215 18.21 -16.08 -0.12
N THR A 216 17.64 -15.95 1.10
CA THR A 216 17.08 -14.68 1.58
C THR A 216 18.19 -13.81 2.13
N GLY A 217 18.18 -12.53 1.77
CA GLY A 217 19.22 -11.59 2.13
C GLY A 217 18.70 -10.21 2.48
N ALA A 218 19.53 -9.47 3.23
CA ALA A 218 19.27 -8.08 3.60
C ALA A 218 20.55 -7.25 3.48
N ALA A 219 20.40 -5.96 3.19
CA ALA A 219 21.48 -5.00 3.06
C ALA A 219 21.39 -3.90 4.11
N ILE A 220 22.55 -3.49 4.61
CA ILE A 220 22.75 -2.31 5.44
C ILE A 220 23.26 -1.19 4.54
N ILE A 221 22.59 -0.05 4.61
CA ILE A 221 22.95 1.17 3.90
C ILE A 221 23.13 2.29 4.94
N ALA A 222 24.21 3.07 4.83
CA ALA A 222 24.36 4.29 5.58
C ALA A 222 24.94 5.38 4.68
N ASP A 223 24.41 6.61 4.79
CA ASP A 223 24.89 7.76 4.03
C ASP A 223 24.75 9.07 4.83
N ALA A 224 25.44 10.12 4.37
CA ALA A 224 25.40 11.46 4.96
C ALA A 224 24.19 12.24 4.42
N GLY A 225 23.11 12.28 5.21
CA GLY A 225 21.89 13.00 4.87
C GLY A 225 20.78 12.14 4.25
N GLY A 226 19.53 12.59 4.45
CA GLY A 226 18.36 11.80 4.16
C GLY A 226 18.18 11.45 2.69
N GLU A 227 18.26 12.43 1.79
CA GLU A 227 17.93 12.19 0.38
C GLU A 227 19.04 11.44 -0.38
N SER A 228 20.30 11.56 0.04
CA SER A 228 21.41 10.85 -0.63
C SER A 228 21.34 9.33 -0.46
N VAL A 229 20.63 8.84 0.55
CA VAL A 229 20.39 7.39 0.74
C VAL A 229 19.65 6.77 -0.44
N LEU A 230 18.82 7.55 -1.16
CA LEU A 230 18.10 7.07 -2.34
C LEU A 230 19.06 6.63 -3.46
N ASP A 231 20.21 7.31 -3.63
CA ASP A 231 21.19 6.88 -4.64
C ASP A 231 21.80 5.51 -4.30
N ARG A 232 21.95 5.22 -3.01
CA ARG A 232 22.46 3.92 -2.52
C ARG A 232 21.41 2.82 -2.72
N ILE A 233 20.14 3.16 -2.47
CA ILE A 233 19.01 2.25 -2.71
C ILE A 233 18.88 1.96 -4.22
N ASP A 234 19.03 2.97 -5.08
CA ASP A 234 19.01 2.79 -6.54
C ASP A 234 20.14 1.86 -7.04
N ALA A 235 21.33 1.93 -6.42
CA ALA A 235 22.42 1.00 -6.70
C ALA A 235 22.05 -0.44 -6.28
N LEU A 236 21.45 -0.61 -5.11
CA LEU A 236 20.94 -1.91 -4.63
C LEU A 236 19.87 -2.46 -5.58
N GLU A 237 18.90 -1.63 -5.98
CA GLU A 237 17.83 -2.02 -6.91
C GLU A 237 18.41 -2.55 -8.24
N ARG A 238 19.41 -1.87 -8.78
CA ARG A 238 20.11 -2.32 -9.99
C ARG A 238 20.84 -3.64 -9.81
N ASP A 239 21.60 -3.75 -8.73
CA ASP A 239 22.48 -4.89 -8.47
C ASP A 239 21.72 -6.21 -8.22
N TYR A 240 20.52 -6.11 -7.67
CA TYR A 240 19.66 -7.26 -7.37
C TYR A 240 18.49 -7.41 -8.35
N GLY A 241 18.38 -6.54 -9.36
CA GLY A 241 17.30 -6.59 -10.35
C GLY A 241 15.91 -6.35 -9.74
N LEU A 242 15.86 -5.53 -8.70
CA LEU A 242 14.60 -5.15 -8.04
C LEU A 242 13.81 -4.15 -8.91
N PRO A 243 12.52 -3.95 -8.63
CA PRO A 243 11.78 -2.84 -9.23
C PRO A 243 12.47 -1.50 -8.94
N ARG A 244 12.41 -0.59 -9.91
CA ARG A 244 13.17 0.66 -9.87
C ARG A 244 12.43 1.76 -9.10
N GLY A 245 12.20 1.51 -7.82
CA GLY A 245 11.41 2.37 -6.94
C GLY A 245 11.95 3.79 -6.81
N VAL A 246 13.28 3.96 -6.78
CA VAL A 246 13.92 5.28 -6.74
C VAL A 246 13.75 6.03 -8.06
N GLU A 247 13.97 5.37 -9.20
CA GLU A 247 13.79 5.96 -10.52
C GLU A 247 12.33 6.41 -10.72
N ASN A 248 11.39 5.56 -10.34
CA ASN A 248 9.96 5.87 -10.42
C ASN A 248 9.60 7.11 -9.60
N ARG A 249 10.14 7.27 -8.38
CA ARG A 249 9.93 8.47 -7.54
C ARG A 249 10.49 9.74 -8.14
N ARG A 250 11.53 9.64 -8.95
CA ARG A 250 12.14 10.76 -9.68
C ARG A 250 11.41 11.12 -10.97
N ASN A 251 10.48 10.27 -11.42
CA ASN A 251 9.68 10.55 -12.62
C ASN A 251 8.73 11.75 -12.34
N PRO A 252 8.76 12.82 -13.15
CA PRO A 252 7.89 13.98 -12.93
C PRO A 252 6.39 13.65 -12.94
N LEU A 253 5.98 12.59 -13.65
CA LEU A 253 4.58 12.15 -13.72
C LEU A 253 4.06 11.59 -12.40
N VAL A 254 4.95 11.23 -11.46
CA VAL A 254 4.51 10.72 -10.14
C VAL A 254 3.63 11.72 -9.39
N ASN A 255 3.80 13.03 -9.66
CA ASN A 255 3.02 14.10 -9.05
C ASN A 255 1.86 14.59 -9.93
N ALA A 256 1.55 13.94 -11.04
CA ALA A 256 0.38 14.30 -11.85
C ALA A 256 -0.90 13.67 -11.27
N SER A 257 -2.00 14.42 -11.26
CA SER A 257 -3.31 13.89 -10.89
C SER A 257 -3.82 12.89 -11.92
N ILE A 258 -4.60 11.92 -11.45
CA ILE A 258 -5.08 10.81 -12.25
C ILE A 258 -6.55 11.01 -12.62
N TYR A 259 -6.85 11.02 -13.90
CA TYR A 259 -8.20 10.91 -14.44
C TYR A 259 -8.61 9.45 -14.48
N TYR A 260 -9.48 9.00 -13.55
CA TYR A 260 -9.96 7.62 -13.54
C TYR A 260 -11.26 7.50 -14.35
N ALA A 261 -11.14 7.00 -15.57
CA ALA A 261 -12.23 6.93 -16.54
C ALA A 261 -13.16 5.73 -16.30
N PHE A 262 -14.43 5.99 -15.99
CA PHE A 262 -15.50 5.00 -15.97
C PHE A 262 -16.26 4.98 -17.29
N GLY A 263 -16.65 3.78 -17.74
CA GLY A 263 -17.35 3.61 -19.00
C GLY A 263 -16.52 3.89 -20.25
N LEU A 264 -15.19 3.75 -20.14
CA LEU A 264 -14.24 3.95 -21.24
C LEU A 264 -14.40 2.87 -22.31
N ASN A 265 -14.64 3.27 -23.55
CA ASN A 265 -14.74 2.39 -24.71
C ASN A 265 -14.54 3.17 -26.01
N LEU A 266 -14.63 2.51 -27.19
CA LEU A 266 -14.43 3.15 -28.49
C LEU A 266 -15.37 4.33 -28.78
N LYS A 267 -16.56 4.39 -28.18
CA LYS A 267 -17.55 5.45 -28.38
C LYS A 267 -17.35 6.63 -27.42
N THR A 268 -16.70 6.39 -26.28
CA THR A 268 -16.56 7.40 -25.21
C THR A 268 -15.15 7.96 -25.09
N VAL A 269 -14.13 7.29 -25.62
CA VAL A 269 -12.72 7.62 -25.42
C VAL A 269 -12.36 9.05 -25.81
N ASP A 270 -12.86 9.56 -26.94
CA ASP A 270 -12.53 10.91 -27.41
C ASP A 270 -13.14 11.99 -26.50
N ARG A 271 -14.33 11.70 -25.93
CA ARG A 271 -14.96 12.56 -24.92
C ARG A 271 -14.17 12.59 -23.61
N HIS A 272 -13.71 11.43 -23.13
CA HIS A 272 -12.82 11.34 -21.96
C HIS A 272 -11.51 12.10 -22.19
N ILE A 273 -10.90 11.94 -23.37
CA ILE A 273 -9.67 12.66 -23.75
C ILE A 273 -9.89 14.19 -23.73
N ALA A 274 -11.01 14.65 -24.28
CA ALA A 274 -11.33 16.09 -24.29
C ALA A 274 -11.48 16.63 -22.86
N ARG A 275 -12.17 15.91 -21.98
CA ARG A 275 -12.34 16.27 -20.55
C ARG A 275 -11.02 16.24 -19.78
N ALA A 276 -10.22 15.18 -19.97
CA ALA A 276 -8.92 15.06 -19.34
C ALA A 276 -7.97 16.22 -19.73
N LYS A 277 -7.90 16.56 -21.02
CA LYS A 277 -7.11 17.71 -21.50
C LYS A 277 -7.59 19.03 -20.90
N LYS A 278 -8.90 19.22 -20.80
CA LYS A 278 -9.49 20.43 -20.23
C LYS A 278 -9.14 20.58 -18.75
N GLY A 279 -9.10 19.48 -18.00
CA GLY A 279 -8.70 19.46 -16.59
C GLY A 279 -7.19 19.41 -16.34
N GLY A 280 -6.35 19.42 -17.40
CA GLY A 280 -4.89 19.40 -17.27
C GLY A 280 -4.31 18.03 -16.91
N PHE A 281 -5.09 16.94 -17.02
CA PHE A 281 -4.64 15.60 -16.68
C PHE A 281 -3.67 15.04 -17.72
N ARG A 282 -2.57 14.50 -17.22
CA ARG A 282 -1.54 13.82 -18.01
C ARG A 282 -1.59 12.29 -17.86
N LEU A 283 -2.33 11.80 -16.86
CA LEU A 283 -2.53 10.40 -16.57
C LEU A 283 -4.01 10.05 -16.68
N MET A 284 -4.31 8.96 -17.37
CA MET A 284 -5.68 8.41 -17.44
C MET A 284 -5.67 6.94 -17.04
N GLN A 285 -6.36 6.61 -15.98
CA GLN A 285 -6.51 5.26 -15.47
C GLN A 285 -7.87 4.68 -15.80
N THR A 286 -7.94 3.37 -15.99
CA THR A 286 -9.21 2.65 -16.07
C THR A 286 -9.09 1.30 -15.38
N SER A 287 -10.18 0.80 -14.81
CA SER A 287 -10.20 -0.54 -14.25
C SER A 287 -10.09 -1.59 -15.36
N ILE A 288 -9.29 -2.63 -15.13
CA ILE A 288 -9.26 -3.78 -16.03
C ILE A 288 -10.66 -4.43 -16.16
N ALA A 289 -11.47 -4.33 -15.09
CA ALA A 289 -12.86 -4.78 -15.08
C ALA A 289 -13.77 -4.01 -16.06
N ASN A 290 -13.33 -2.84 -16.56
CA ASN A 290 -14.02 -2.12 -17.63
C ASN A 290 -13.97 -2.87 -18.96
N PHE A 291 -12.98 -3.71 -19.18
CA PHE A 291 -12.79 -4.50 -20.41
C PHE A 291 -13.27 -5.93 -20.24
N MET A 292 -12.93 -6.55 -19.14
CA MET A 292 -13.29 -7.94 -18.79
C MET A 292 -13.40 -8.06 -17.25
N GLY A 293 -13.19 -9.24 -16.67
CA GLY A 293 -13.21 -9.43 -15.22
C GLY A 293 -11.98 -8.83 -14.50
N PRO A 294 -12.05 -8.60 -13.19
CA PRO A 294 -10.95 -8.06 -12.40
C PRO A 294 -9.71 -8.98 -12.41
N ASP A 295 -9.89 -10.27 -12.61
CA ASP A 295 -8.85 -11.29 -12.73
C ASP A 295 -8.23 -11.40 -14.15
N GLY A 296 -8.71 -10.62 -15.10
CA GLY A 296 -8.25 -10.69 -16.50
C GLY A 296 -8.64 -11.96 -17.27
N ILE A 297 -9.46 -12.83 -16.70
CA ILE A 297 -9.78 -14.18 -17.26
C ILE A 297 -11.14 -14.22 -17.95
N ARG A 298 -12.00 -13.24 -17.73
CA ARG A 298 -13.35 -13.18 -18.32
C ARG A 298 -13.29 -12.82 -19.80
N LYS A 299 -14.38 -13.12 -20.50
CA LYS A 299 -14.59 -12.63 -21.86
C LYS A 299 -14.75 -11.12 -21.87
N TYR A 300 -14.24 -10.48 -22.94
CA TYR A 300 -14.50 -9.07 -23.20
C TYR A 300 -16.00 -8.77 -23.20
N ASN A 301 -16.37 -7.64 -22.65
CA ASN A 301 -17.76 -7.22 -22.64
C ASN A 301 -18.21 -6.70 -24.03
N SER A 302 -19.51 -6.46 -24.19
CA SER A 302 -20.10 -6.06 -25.49
C SER A 302 -19.60 -4.71 -26.05
N ASN A 303 -18.92 -3.89 -25.24
CA ASN A 303 -18.32 -2.66 -25.72
C ASN A 303 -16.98 -2.88 -26.44
N PHE A 304 -16.45 -4.12 -26.40
CA PHE A 304 -15.18 -4.54 -27.01
C PHE A 304 -15.39 -5.81 -27.86
N PRO A 305 -16.22 -5.73 -28.93
CA PRO A 305 -16.60 -6.91 -29.72
C PRO A 305 -15.41 -7.58 -30.42
N ASN A 306 -14.35 -6.83 -30.74
CA ASN A 306 -13.11 -7.35 -31.31
C ASN A 306 -12.03 -7.61 -30.25
N GLY A 307 -12.41 -7.64 -28.94
CA GLY A 307 -11.54 -7.99 -27.83
C GLY A 307 -10.34 -7.06 -27.68
N PHE A 308 -9.13 -7.63 -27.61
CA PHE A 308 -7.88 -6.91 -27.39
C PHE A 308 -7.63 -5.80 -28.42
N ALA A 309 -8.04 -5.99 -29.67
CA ALA A 309 -7.87 -4.97 -30.72
C ALA A 309 -8.61 -3.66 -30.38
N ASP A 310 -9.82 -3.76 -29.85
CA ASP A 310 -10.60 -2.61 -29.44
C ASP A 310 -9.99 -1.93 -28.21
N VAL A 311 -9.51 -2.69 -27.22
CA VAL A 311 -8.78 -2.14 -26.07
C VAL A 311 -7.54 -1.39 -26.52
N LYS A 312 -6.76 -2.00 -27.41
CA LYS A 312 -5.56 -1.35 -27.97
C LYS A 312 -5.91 -0.07 -28.71
N ALA A 313 -6.98 -0.05 -29.51
CA ALA A 313 -7.41 1.14 -30.22
C ALA A 313 -7.82 2.28 -29.28
N VAL A 314 -8.48 1.99 -28.15
CA VAL A 314 -8.80 2.96 -27.10
C VAL A 314 -7.52 3.54 -26.49
N LEU A 315 -6.58 2.68 -26.10
CA LEU A 315 -5.32 3.11 -25.46
C LEU A 315 -4.41 3.87 -26.43
N ASP A 316 -4.39 3.50 -27.71
CA ASP A 316 -3.64 4.21 -28.75
C ASP A 316 -4.15 5.66 -28.92
N ARG A 317 -5.48 5.88 -28.89
CA ARG A 317 -6.06 7.24 -28.93
C ARG A 317 -5.65 8.08 -27.72
N ILE A 318 -5.69 7.50 -26.52
CA ILE A 318 -5.25 8.17 -25.28
C ILE A 318 -3.79 8.60 -25.41
N ARG A 319 -2.91 7.68 -25.84
CA ARG A 319 -1.47 7.98 -26.05
C ARG A 319 -1.23 9.01 -27.14
N ALA A 320 -1.94 8.92 -28.27
CA ALA A 320 -1.85 9.92 -29.35
C ALA A 320 -2.27 11.33 -28.89
N ALA A 321 -3.12 11.42 -27.87
CA ALA A 321 -3.51 12.68 -27.24
C ALA A 321 -2.46 13.24 -26.25
N GLY A 322 -1.34 12.55 -26.02
CA GLY A 322 -0.28 12.92 -25.07
C GLY A 322 -0.60 12.55 -23.61
N ILE A 323 -1.60 11.70 -23.37
CA ILE A 323 -2.00 11.23 -22.05
C ILE A 323 -1.44 9.82 -21.86
N VAL A 324 -0.87 9.53 -20.66
CA VAL A 324 -0.33 8.23 -20.31
C VAL A 324 -1.44 7.35 -19.74
N PRO A 325 -1.76 6.20 -20.36
CA PRO A 325 -2.77 5.29 -19.83
C PRO A 325 -2.21 4.39 -18.75
N GLY A 326 -3.04 4.10 -17.76
CA GLY A 326 -2.76 3.17 -16.67
C GLY A 326 -3.93 2.25 -16.36
N MET A 327 -3.66 1.25 -15.53
CA MET A 327 -4.70 0.32 -15.09
C MET A 327 -4.89 0.36 -13.58
N HIS A 328 -6.13 0.15 -13.19
CA HIS A 328 -6.53 -0.20 -11.83
C HIS A 328 -6.89 -1.68 -11.83
N ILE A 329 -6.44 -2.42 -10.83
CA ILE A 329 -6.65 -3.86 -10.75
C ILE A 329 -6.84 -4.34 -9.32
N LEU A 330 -7.78 -5.26 -9.15
CA LEU A 330 -7.97 -6.09 -7.95
C LEU A 330 -7.19 -7.40 -8.13
N HIS A 331 -5.88 -7.34 -7.96
CA HIS A 331 -4.95 -8.37 -8.44
C HIS A 331 -4.91 -9.66 -7.63
N THR A 332 -5.45 -9.67 -6.41
CA THR A 332 -5.47 -10.83 -5.50
C THR A 332 -6.82 -11.54 -5.47
N PHE A 333 -7.73 -11.19 -6.38
CA PHE A 333 -9.08 -11.71 -6.40
C PHE A 333 -9.40 -12.52 -7.65
N VAL A 334 -10.37 -13.43 -7.48
CA VAL A 334 -11.08 -14.14 -8.54
C VAL A 334 -12.57 -13.91 -8.35
N ALA A 335 -13.25 -13.45 -9.39
CA ALA A 335 -14.68 -13.22 -9.30
C ALA A 335 -15.50 -14.51 -9.38
N PHE A 336 -16.68 -14.54 -8.75
CA PHE A 336 -17.57 -15.71 -8.79
C PHE A 336 -18.05 -16.10 -10.17
N ASP A 337 -18.08 -15.20 -11.14
CA ASP A 337 -18.45 -15.51 -12.53
C ASP A 337 -17.26 -15.85 -13.42
N SER A 338 -16.04 -15.90 -12.87
CA SER A 338 -14.83 -16.37 -13.54
C SER A 338 -14.90 -17.85 -13.94
N PRO A 339 -14.25 -18.25 -15.04
CA PRO A 339 -14.04 -19.66 -15.39
C PRO A 339 -13.32 -20.48 -14.31
N LEU A 340 -12.62 -19.83 -13.39
CA LEU A 340 -11.98 -20.48 -12.22
C LEU A 340 -13.00 -20.89 -11.14
N VAL A 341 -14.25 -20.48 -11.26
CA VAL A 341 -15.34 -20.83 -10.34
C VAL A 341 -16.45 -21.58 -11.05
N LYS A 342 -16.91 -21.06 -12.19
CA LYS A 342 -17.99 -21.68 -12.97
C LYS A 342 -17.59 -23.04 -13.54
N GLY A 343 -18.44 -24.04 -13.32
CA GLY A 343 -18.18 -25.43 -13.72
C GLY A 343 -17.33 -26.22 -12.73
N GLY A 344 -16.85 -25.58 -11.66
CA GLY A 344 -16.12 -26.20 -10.57
C GLY A 344 -15.05 -25.28 -10.01
N ALA A 345 -15.18 -24.93 -8.72
CA ALA A 345 -14.29 -24.00 -8.04
C ALA A 345 -12.84 -24.53 -8.00
N ASP A 346 -11.89 -23.69 -8.39
CA ASP A 346 -10.47 -24.02 -8.38
C ASP A 346 -9.99 -24.33 -6.94
N ARG A 347 -9.07 -25.29 -6.82
CA ARG A 347 -8.50 -25.71 -5.53
C ARG A 347 -7.64 -24.61 -4.88
N ARG A 348 -7.17 -23.65 -5.65
CA ARG A 348 -6.27 -22.54 -5.25
C ARG A 348 -7.02 -21.28 -4.82
N LEU A 349 -8.34 -21.34 -4.68
CA LEU A 349 -9.11 -20.27 -4.02
C LEU A 349 -8.87 -20.34 -2.52
N GLN A 350 -8.66 -19.19 -1.87
CA GLN A 350 -8.32 -19.10 -0.47
C GLN A 350 -9.49 -19.51 0.42
N LEU A 351 -9.23 -20.39 1.37
CA LEU A 351 -10.14 -20.68 2.48
C LEU A 351 -9.80 -19.80 3.69
N ARG A 352 -10.82 -19.32 4.38
CA ARG A 352 -10.69 -18.57 5.62
C ARG A 352 -10.54 -19.53 6.82
N GLU A 353 -11.47 -20.48 6.91
CA GLU A 353 -11.47 -21.53 7.92
C GLU A 353 -11.50 -22.90 7.24
N HIS A 354 -10.88 -23.87 7.85
CA HIS A 354 -10.82 -25.23 7.34
C HIS A 354 -11.72 -26.14 8.16
N TYR A 355 -12.46 -27.02 7.48
CA TYR A 355 -13.35 -28.00 8.10
C TYR A 355 -13.18 -29.34 7.43
N THR A 356 -13.20 -30.42 8.24
CA THR A 356 -13.18 -31.80 7.80
C THR A 356 -14.60 -32.36 7.84
N LEU A 357 -15.06 -32.99 6.77
CA LEU A 357 -16.38 -33.65 6.77
C LEU A 357 -16.42 -34.78 7.80
N ALA A 358 -17.27 -34.67 8.81
CA ALA A 358 -17.48 -35.67 9.85
C ALA A 358 -18.39 -36.83 9.38
N LYS A 359 -19.02 -36.68 8.20
CA LYS A 359 -19.85 -37.68 7.52
C LYS A 359 -19.77 -37.48 6.02
N ALA A 360 -19.96 -38.55 5.27
CA ALA A 360 -20.17 -38.45 3.82
C ALA A 360 -21.35 -37.52 3.54
N LEU A 361 -21.22 -36.71 2.48
CA LEU A 361 -22.19 -35.68 2.09
C LEU A 361 -22.80 -36.06 0.74
N GLY A 362 -24.10 -36.35 0.71
CA GLY A 362 -24.84 -36.63 -0.50
C GLY A 362 -25.15 -35.35 -1.29
N PRO A 363 -25.49 -35.43 -2.58
CA PRO A 363 -25.74 -34.25 -3.43
C PRO A 363 -26.97 -33.44 -2.99
N ASP A 364 -27.95 -34.07 -2.32
CA ASP A 364 -29.22 -33.47 -1.90
C ASP A 364 -29.22 -33.05 -0.41
N ASP A 365 -28.12 -33.30 0.34
CA ASP A 365 -28.06 -32.98 1.76
C ASP A 365 -28.08 -31.46 1.96
N THR A 366 -28.87 -31.05 2.96
CA THR A 366 -29.02 -29.63 3.36
C THR A 366 -28.32 -29.30 4.67
N GLU A 367 -27.60 -30.24 5.25
CA GLU A 367 -26.74 -30.10 6.43
C GLU A 367 -25.35 -30.65 6.11
N VAL A 368 -24.30 -29.93 6.54
CA VAL A 368 -22.91 -30.35 6.38
C VAL A 368 -22.30 -30.54 7.76
N PHE A 369 -22.04 -31.80 8.14
CA PHE A 369 -21.42 -32.16 9.43
C PHE A 369 -19.90 -32.05 9.34
N VAL A 370 -19.28 -31.43 10.35
CA VAL A 370 -17.84 -31.17 10.39
C VAL A 370 -17.26 -31.55 11.76
N ASP A 371 -15.94 -31.85 11.79
CA ASP A 371 -15.24 -32.22 13.01
C ASP A 371 -14.87 -31.00 13.86
N GLU A 372 -14.56 -29.87 13.23
CA GLU A 372 -14.13 -28.63 13.88
C GLU A 372 -15.35 -27.76 14.24
N ASN A 373 -15.21 -27.02 15.36
CA ASN A 373 -16.25 -26.07 15.80
C ASN A 373 -16.31 -24.87 14.85
N PRO A 374 -17.44 -24.61 14.16
CA PRO A 374 -17.55 -23.52 13.21
C PRO A 374 -17.80 -22.13 13.85
N GLN A 375 -17.42 -21.92 15.09
CA GLN A 375 -17.67 -20.66 15.82
C GLN A 375 -17.15 -19.41 15.13
N ASN A 376 -16.08 -19.54 14.31
CA ASN A 376 -15.45 -18.47 13.55
C ASN A 376 -15.94 -18.40 12.09
N ALA A 377 -16.91 -19.26 11.71
CA ALA A 377 -17.45 -19.24 10.37
C ALA A 377 -18.15 -17.89 10.06
N GLU A 378 -18.14 -17.52 8.77
CA GLU A 378 -18.67 -16.24 8.32
C GLU A 378 -20.16 -16.09 8.62
N ARG A 379 -20.55 -14.96 9.17
CA ARG A 379 -21.94 -14.63 9.56
C ARG A 379 -22.60 -13.67 8.59
N LEU A 380 -21.85 -12.92 7.78
CA LEU A 380 -22.40 -12.04 6.77
C LEU A 380 -23.03 -12.87 5.64
N GLU A 381 -24.31 -12.71 5.38
CA GLU A 381 -25.09 -13.54 4.45
C GLU A 381 -24.42 -13.73 3.08
N LYS A 382 -23.92 -12.66 2.48
CA LYS A 382 -23.27 -12.68 1.17
C LYS A 382 -21.94 -13.47 1.13
N ALA A 383 -21.32 -13.69 2.28
CA ALA A 383 -20.02 -14.35 2.42
C ALA A 383 -20.13 -15.78 3.00
N ARG A 384 -21.36 -16.26 3.25
CA ARG A 384 -21.62 -17.61 3.79
C ARG A 384 -21.49 -18.68 2.70
N ILE A 385 -20.26 -18.91 2.24
CA ILE A 385 -19.96 -19.88 1.18
C ILE A 385 -18.96 -20.91 1.70
N LEU A 386 -19.35 -22.19 1.64
CA LEU A 386 -18.47 -23.33 1.84
C LEU A 386 -17.92 -23.82 0.50
N LYS A 387 -16.71 -24.37 0.54
CA LYS A 387 -16.08 -25.06 -0.59
C LYS A 387 -15.63 -26.43 -0.14
N PHE A 388 -16.15 -27.48 -0.77
CA PHE A 388 -15.67 -28.86 -0.67
C PHE A 388 -15.37 -29.39 -2.07
N GLY A 389 -14.14 -29.85 -2.30
CA GLY A 389 -13.71 -30.22 -3.64
C GLY A 389 -13.88 -29.06 -4.64
N LYS A 390 -14.66 -29.31 -5.68
CA LYS A 390 -15.01 -28.32 -6.74
C LYS A 390 -16.35 -27.64 -6.52
N GLU A 391 -17.10 -28.05 -5.49
CA GLU A 391 -18.44 -27.52 -5.21
C GLU A 391 -18.40 -26.33 -4.28
N LEU A 392 -19.23 -25.33 -4.56
CA LEU A 392 -19.59 -24.25 -3.65
C LEU A 392 -21.00 -24.44 -3.11
N MET A 393 -21.16 -24.15 -1.82
CA MET A 393 -22.43 -24.28 -1.10
C MET A 393 -22.65 -23.02 -0.29
N SER A 394 -23.85 -22.45 -0.30
CA SER A 394 -24.21 -21.42 0.67
C SER A 394 -24.87 -22.06 1.90
N TYR A 395 -24.78 -21.40 3.06
CA TYR A 395 -25.41 -21.86 4.30
C TYR A 395 -26.17 -20.71 4.99
N GLU A 396 -27.19 -21.06 5.80
CA GLU A 396 -27.97 -20.07 6.53
C GLU A 396 -27.43 -19.90 7.97
N GLY A 397 -26.92 -20.97 8.57
CA GLY A 397 -26.42 -20.98 9.94
C GLY A 397 -25.50 -22.16 10.23
N PHE A 398 -25.07 -22.26 11.49
CA PHE A 398 -24.25 -23.38 11.98
C PHE A 398 -24.48 -23.59 13.48
N THR A 399 -24.07 -24.78 13.98
CA THR A 399 -24.12 -25.13 15.41
C THR A 399 -22.72 -25.08 16.03
N THR A 400 -22.59 -24.52 17.21
CA THR A 400 -21.34 -24.48 18.01
C THR A 400 -21.31 -25.56 19.11
N GLU A 401 -22.37 -26.36 19.19
CA GLU A 401 -22.49 -27.56 20.03
C GLU A 401 -22.44 -28.83 19.19
N ARG A 402 -21.87 -29.90 19.72
CA ARG A 402 -21.79 -31.18 19.00
C ARG A 402 -23.16 -31.80 18.81
N PRO A 403 -23.41 -32.41 17.66
CA PRO A 403 -22.56 -32.50 16.47
C PRO A 403 -22.48 -31.18 15.71
N TYR A 404 -21.24 -30.76 15.41
CA TYR A 404 -21.01 -29.52 14.66
C TYR A 404 -21.53 -29.67 13.22
N ARG A 405 -22.26 -28.68 12.75
CA ARG A 405 -22.78 -28.67 11.38
C ARG A 405 -23.13 -27.28 10.88
N PHE A 406 -23.11 -27.14 9.58
CA PHE A 406 -23.75 -26.03 8.86
C PHE A 406 -25.17 -26.43 8.48
N THR A 407 -26.10 -25.49 8.53
CA THR A 407 -27.54 -25.71 8.31
C THR A 407 -28.10 -24.81 7.21
N GLY A 408 -29.22 -25.22 6.60
CA GLY A 408 -29.83 -24.48 5.49
C GLY A 408 -28.92 -24.43 4.25
N VAL A 409 -28.20 -25.51 3.99
CA VAL A 409 -27.20 -25.55 2.94
C VAL A 409 -27.87 -25.67 1.59
N LYS A 410 -27.51 -24.74 0.67
CA LYS A 410 -27.88 -24.84 -0.75
C LYS A 410 -26.65 -25.29 -1.53
N ARG A 411 -26.85 -26.40 -2.26
CA ARG A 411 -25.80 -27.10 -2.99
C ARG A 411 -25.55 -26.49 -4.36
N GLY A 412 -24.32 -26.63 -4.87
CA GLY A 412 -23.98 -26.26 -6.24
C GLY A 412 -24.18 -24.79 -6.61
N VAL A 413 -23.96 -23.87 -5.66
CA VAL A 413 -24.18 -22.44 -5.91
C VAL A 413 -23.07 -21.83 -6.78
N LYS A 414 -23.30 -20.59 -7.26
CA LYS A 414 -22.34 -19.80 -8.06
C LYS A 414 -21.89 -20.47 -9.37
N GLY A 415 -22.72 -21.37 -9.92
CA GLY A 415 -22.43 -22.07 -11.18
C GLY A 415 -21.53 -23.29 -11.04
N THR A 416 -21.36 -23.80 -9.83
CA THR A 416 -20.79 -25.13 -9.56
C THR A 416 -21.92 -26.18 -9.53
N SER A 417 -21.57 -27.46 -9.47
CA SER A 417 -22.53 -28.56 -9.40
C SER A 417 -22.47 -29.26 -8.05
N ALA A 418 -23.64 -29.65 -7.53
CA ALA A 418 -23.73 -30.53 -6.38
C ALA A 418 -23.08 -31.88 -6.66
N ALA A 419 -22.30 -32.41 -5.74
CA ALA A 419 -21.59 -33.67 -5.85
C ALA A 419 -21.62 -34.44 -4.54
N ALA A 420 -21.42 -35.74 -4.58
CA ALA A 420 -21.15 -36.53 -3.38
C ALA A 420 -19.71 -36.26 -2.91
N HIS A 421 -19.52 -36.17 -1.59
CA HIS A 421 -18.23 -36.00 -0.96
C HIS A 421 -18.03 -37.04 0.14
N GLU A 422 -16.84 -37.60 0.21
CA GLU A 422 -16.49 -38.61 1.22
C GLU A 422 -16.26 -37.98 2.59
N GLU A 423 -16.54 -38.75 3.65
CA GLU A 423 -16.12 -38.43 5.02
C GLU A 423 -14.60 -38.23 5.08
N GLY A 424 -14.15 -37.26 5.86
CA GLY A 424 -12.73 -36.90 5.98
C GLY A 424 -12.24 -35.91 4.90
N LEU A 425 -13.06 -35.54 3.90
CA LEU A 425 -12.66 -34.53 2.94
C LEU A 425 -12.48 -33.16 3.64
N ILE A 426 -11.34 -32.55 3.42
CA ILE A 426 -11.04 -31.19 3.94
C ILE A 426 -11.54 -30.14 2.94
N GLY A 427 -12.33 -29.22 3.45
CA GLY A 427 -12.83 -28.03 2.75
C GLY A 427 -12.84 -26.85 3.71
N GLY A 428 -13.79 -25.92 3.53
CA GLY A 428 -13.89 -24.79 4.46
C GLY A 428 -14.73 -23.63 3.94
N THR A 429 -14.79 -22.55 4.71
CA THR A 429 -15.40 -21.30 4.25
C THR A 429 -14.46 -20.57 3.29
N LEU A 430 -14.98 -20.04 2.19
CA LEU A 430 -14.21 -19.23 1.27
C LEU A 430 -13.85 -17.88 1.91
N TRP A 431 -12.65 -17.40 1.62
CA TRP A 431 -12.27 -16.03 1.97
C TRP A 431 -12.75 -15.07 0.88
N ILE A 432 -13.90 -14.46 1.15
CA ILE A 432 -14.56 -13.54 0.22
C ILE A 432 -14.12 -12.12 0.53
N CYS A 433 -13.93 -11.33 -0.53
CA CYS A 433 -13.45 -9.96 -0.41
C CYS A 433 -14.47 -9.03 0.28
N GLU A 434 -13.97 -7.97 0.85
CA GLU A 434 -14.70 -6.88 1.51
C GLU A 434 -15.55 -6.06 0.54
N TYR A 435 -15.21 -6.01 -0.73
CA TYR A 435 -15.88 -5.23 -1.76
C TYR A 435 -17.15 -5.92 -2.30
N GLY A 436 -18.24 -5.75 -1.59
CA GLY A 436 -19.55 -6.23 -2.05
C GLY A 436 -19.75 -7.75 -2.06
N GLY A 437 -18.74 -8.55 -1.73
CA GLY A 437 -18.85 -10.02 -1.67
C GLY A 437 -18.95 -10.71 -3.03
N ASN A 438 -18.38 -10.10 -4.08
CA ASN A 438 -18.43 -10.63 -5.45
C ASN A 438 -17.17 -11.38 -5.89
N ASP A 439 -16.08 -11.27 -5.12
CA ASP A 439 -14.78 -11.80 -5.47
C ASP A 439 -14.20 -12.62 -4.30
N ILE A 440 -13.32 -13.56 -4.63
CA ILE A 440 -12.72 -14.53 -3.71
C ILE A 440 -11.21 -14.32 -3.74
N TYR A 441 -10.55 -14.31 -2.56
CA TYR A 441 -9.10 -14.23 -2.47
C TYR A 441 -8.40 -15.44 -3.09
N ILE A 442 -7.30 -15.16 -3.79
CA ILE A 442 -6.38 -16.18 -4.32
C ILE A 442 -5.50 -16.70 -3.18
N LYS A 443 -5.30 -18.01 -3.09
CA LYS A 443 -4.33 -18.63 -2.19
C LYS A 443 -2.91 -18.25 -2.61
N GLN A 444 -2.24 -17.44 -1.80
CA GLN A 444 -0.99 -16.76 -2.17
C GLN A 444 0.23 -17.69 -2.27
N ASP A 445 0.20 -18.85 -1.62
CA ASP A 445 1.23 -19.90 -1.75
C ASP A 445 1.02 -20.80 -2.99
N SER A 446 0.08 -20.44 -3.86
CA SER A 446 -0.23 -21.16 -5.09
C SER A 446 0.29 -20.44 -6.35
N ASP A 447 0.28 -21.15 -7.48
CA ASP A 447 0.62 -20.64 -8.80
C ASP A 447 -0.53 -19.86 -9.47
N LEU A 448 -1.74 -19.82 -8.87
CA LEU A 448 -2.88 -19.09 -9.43
C LEU A 448 -2.60 -17.60 -9.57
N GLN A 449 -1.86 -17.00 -8.59
CA GLN A 449 -1.46 -15.61 -8.67
C GLN A 449 -0.57 -15.34 -9.92
N ASP A 450 0.25 -16.32 -10.31
CA ASP A 450 1.09 -16.23 -11.52
C ASP A 450 0.26 -16.32 -12.81
N GLU A 451 -0.78 -17.15 -12.82
CA GLU A 451 -1.71 -17.26 -13.97
C GLU A 451 -2.48 -15.95 -14.18
N VAL A 452 -3.02 -15.37 -13.10
CA VAL A 452 -3.70 -14.07 -13.14
C VAL A 452 -2.74 -12.97 -13.60
N ALA A 453 -1.53 -12.92 -13.06
CA ALA A 453 -0.52 -11.97 -13.47
C ALA A 453 -0.14 -12.09 -14.96
N ALA A 454 -0.06 -13.31 -15.50
CA ALA A 454 0.21 -13.52 -16.91
C ALA A 454 -0.94 -13.03 -17.80
N GLN A 455 -2.19 -13.25 -17.40
CA GLN A 455 -3.37 -12.73 -18.13
C GLN A 455 -3.39 -11.20 -18.17
N VAL A 456 -3.12 -10.57 -17.04
CA VAL A 456 -3.07 -9.10 -16.94
C VAL A 456 -1.93 -8.51 -17.75
N ALA A 457 -0.77 -9.16 -17.78
CA ALA A 457 0.38 -8.72 -18.58
C ALA A 457 0.05 -8.63 -20.08
N GLU A 458 -0.89 -9.43 -20.59
CA GLU A 458 -1.33 -9.30 -21.98
C GLU A 458 -2.02 -7.96 -22.25
N PHE A 459 -2.78 -7.42 -21.29
CA PHE A 459 -3.38 -6.08 -21.41
C PHE A 459 -2.33 -4.97 -21.39
N TRP A 460 -1.27 -5.16 -20.63
CA TRP A 460 -0.18 -4.21 -20.56
C TRP A 460 0.42 -3.93 -21.94
N LYS A 461 0.50 -4.94 -22.80
CA LYS A 461 0.96 -4.83 -24.19
C LYS A 461 0.12 -3.90 -25.06
N ALA A 462 -1.13 -3.63 -24.67
CA ALA A 462 -1.97 -2.63 -25.34
C ALA A 462 -1.48 -1.19 -25.13
N GLY A 463 -0.52 -0.95 -24.22
CA GLY A 463 0.16 0.32 -24.09
C GLY A 463 -0.01 1.03 -22.75
N MET A 464 -0.46 0.34 -21.72
CA MET A 464 -0.49 0.86 -20.35
C MET A 464 0.91 1.11 -19.81
N ARG A 465 1.08 2.06 -18.87
CA ARG A 465 2.39 2.50 -18.36
C ARG A 465 2.46 2.71 -16.86
N PHE A 466 1.33 2.71 -16.14
CA PHE A 466 1.29 2.75 -14.68
C PHE A 466 0.16 1.89 -14.13
N VAL A 467 0.27 1.50 -12.87
CA VAL A 467 -0.67 0.55 -12.24
C VAL A 467 -1.07 1.02 -10.85
N TYR A 468 -2.35 0.85 -10.52
CA TYR A 468 -2.88 0.93 -9.17
C TYR A 468 -3.33 -0.47 -8.72
N PHE A 469 -2.68 -0.97 -7.67
CA PHE A 469 -3.00 -2.25 -7.03
C PHE A 469 -4.02 -2.02 -5.93
N ASP A 470 -5.28 -2.22 -6.23
CA ASP A 470 -6.36 -2.08 -5.26
C ASP A 470 -6.67 -3.41 -4.56
N GLY A 471 -7.29 -3.32 -3.38
CA GLY A 471 -7.60 -4.48 -2.57
C GLY A 471 -6.39 -5.07 -1.84
N SER A 472 -6.50 -6.34 -1.48
CA SER A 472 -5.50 -7.14 -0.76
C SER A 472 -5.46 -6.94 0.75
N GLU A 473 -6.35 -6.15 1.36
CA GLU A 473 -6.41 -5.90 2.79
C GLU A 473 -6.74 -7.17 3.61
N GLY A 474 -7.39 -8.14 2.99
CA GLY A 474 -7.71 -9.44 3.61
C GLY A 474 -6.80 -10.59 3.19
N VAL A 475 -5.65 -10.33 2.57
CA VAL A 475 -4.69 -11.40 2.22
C VAL A 475 -4.19 -12.10 3.47
N CYS A 476 -4.04 -13.42 3.42
CA CYS A 476 -3.61 -14.23 4.56
C CYS A 476 -2.19 -13.92 5.05
N ALA A 477 -1.88 -14.34 6.28
CA ALA A 477 -0.53 -14.23 6.84
C ALA A 477 0.50 -15.09 6.07
N PRO A 478 1.77 -14.68 5.98
CA PRO A 478 2.32 -13.41 6.47
C PRO A 478 1.94 -12.25 5.54
N PHE A 479 1.09 -11.36 6.02
CA PHE A 479 0.39 -10.34 5.25
C PHE A 479 1.34 -9.48 4.39
N GLY A 480 2.34 -8.85 5.01
CA GLY A 480 3.25 -7.94 4.31
C GLY A 480 4.02 -8.61 3.16
N PHE A 481 4.40 -9.89 3.35
CA PHE A 481 5.03 -10.68 2.28
C PHE A 481 4.04 -11.00 1.16
N HIS A 482 2.88 -11.54 1.48
CA HIS A 482 1.93 -11.99 0.44
C HIS A 482 1.41 -10.84 -0.40
N VAL A 483 1.15 -9.67 0.21
CA VAL A 483 0.77 -8.46 -0.53
C VAL A 483 1.88 -8.04 -1.49
N ALA A 484 3.09 -7.84 -0.99
CA ALA A 484 4.22 -7.40 -1.81
C ALA A 484 4.58 -8.41 -2.91
N ASN A 485 4.55 -9.71 -2.59
CA ASN A 485 4.83 -10.78 -3.54
C ASN A 485 3.76 -10.89 -4.64
N ALA A 486 2.46 -10.72 -4.32
CA ALA A 486 1.41 -10.69 -5.33
C ALA A 486 1.60 -9.51 -6.32
N GLN A 487 1.92 -8.32 -5.79
CA GLN A 487 2.27 -7.16 -6.61
C GLN A 487 3.51 -7.43 -7.47
N TYR A 488 4.56 -8.02 -6.90
CA TYR A 488 5.81 -8.30 -7.60
C TYR A 488 5.68 -9.38 -8.68
N ARG A 489 4.89 -10.43 -8.44
CA ARG A 489 4.56 -11.44 -9.46
C ARG A 489 3.94 -10.83 -10.70
N MET A 490 3.14 -9.79 -10.54
CA MET A 490 2.58 -9.01 -11.63
C MET A 490 3.61 -8.07 -12.22
N TRP A 491 4.24 -7.23 -11.39
CA TRP A 491 5.20 -6.19 -11.81
C TRP A 491 6.28 -6.72 -12.75
N LYS A 492 6.92 -7.84 -12.39
CA LYS A 492 8.00 -8.44 -13.19
C LYS A 492 7.56 -8.97 -14.57
N ARG A 493 6.24 -9.05 -14.83
CA ARG A 493 5.68 -9.44 -16.12
C ARG A 493 5.26 -8.25 -16.99
N LEU A 494 5.22 -7.06 -16.41
CA LEU A 494 4.85 -5.84 -17.12
C LEU A 494 6.07 -5.31 -17.88
N ASP A 495 6.05 -5.43 -19.21
CA ASP A 495 7.12 -4.98 -20.09
C ASP A 495 6.57 -3.97 -21.13
N PRO A 496 7.10 -2.71 -21.22
CA PRO A 496 8.12 -2.15 -20.33
C PRO A 496 7.61 -2.01 -18.87
N GLN A 497 8.55 -1.96 -17.92
CA GLN A 497 8.18 -1.79 -16.51
C GLN A 497 7.33 -0.53 -16.29
N PRO A 498 6.43 -0.55 -15.30
CA PRO A 498 5.63 0.63 -14.97
C PRO A 498 6.51 1.82 -14.60
N ILE A 499 6.13 3.00 -15.07
CA ILE A 499 6.79 4.27 -14.72
C ILE A 499 6.47 4.71 -13.29
N MET A 500 5.40 4.19 -12.72
CA MET A 500 4.99 4.37 -11.33
C MET A 500 3.95 3.31 -10.95
N GLY A 501 3.82 3.07 -9.67
CA GLY A 501 2.76 2.26 -9.08
C GLY A 501 2.17 2.95 -7.86
N GLU A 502 0.92 2.63 -7.58
CA GLU A 502 0.22 2.94 -6.33
C GLU A 502 -0.53 1.70 -5.86
N GLY A 503 -0.99 1.70 -4.62
CA GLY A 503 -1.78 0.60 -4.10
C GLY A 503 -2.38 0.88 -2.74
N ALA A 504 -3.46 0.16 -2.41
CA ALA A 504 -4.13 0.23 -1.13
C ALA A 504 -3.32 -0.52 -0.06
N ALA A 505 -3.21 -1.84 -0.17
CA ALA A 505 -2.41 -2.65 0.74
C ALA A 505 -0.91 -2.60 0.38
N LYS A 506 -0.05 -2.65 1.42
CA LYS A 506 1.40 -2.49 1.31
C LYS A 506 2.14 -3.45 2.23
N GLY A 507 3.26 -4.00 1.74
CA GLY A 507 4.29 -4.64 2.55
C GLY A 507 5.62 -3.88 2.40
N PRO A 508 6.65 -4.18 3.19
CA PRO A 508 7.94 -3.49 3.10
C PRO A 508 8.53 -3.49 1.69
N PHE A 509 8.55 -4.63 1.02
CA PHE A 509 9.07 -4.74 -0.34
C PHE A 509 8.25 -3.97 -1.40
N SER A 510 6.96 -3.67 -1.12
CA SER A 510 6.12 -2.85 -2.02
C SER A 510 6.71 -1.45 -2.26
N TRP A 511 7.58 -0.96 -1.37
CA TRP A 511 8.25 0.33 -1.54
C TRP A 511 8.98 0.44 -2.88
N HIS A 512 9.57 -0.64 -3.38
CA HIS A 512 10.28 -0.67 -4.67
C HIS A 512 9.33 -0.56 -5.88
N MET A 513 8.04 -0.81 -5.70
CA MET A 513 7.03 -0.76 -6.77
C MET A 513 6.10 0.45 -6.65
N LEU A 514 5.72 0.81 -5.43
CA LEU A 514 4.71 1.83 -5.16
C LEU A 514 5.39 3.17 -4.83
N SER A 515 5.31 4.12 -5.74
CA SER A 515 5.87 5.47 -5.58
C SER A 515 4.87 6.47 -4.97
N GLY A 516 3.65 6.05 -4.71
CA GLY A 516 2.60 6.79 -4.05
C GLY A 516 1.64 5.87 -3.30
N ALA A 517 0.84 6.45 -2.42
CA ALA A 517 -0.24 5.76 -1.75
C ALA A 517 -1.43 6.67 -1.55
N ASN A 518 -2.62 6.11 -1.67
CA ASN A 518 -3.87 6.79 -1.38
C ASN A 518 -3.97 7.08 0.12
N ALA A 519 -4.33 8.32 0.49
CA ALA A 519 -4.50 8.71 1.88
C ALA A 519 -5.93 8.46 2.37
N PHE A 520 -6.92 8.74 1.52
CA PHE A 520 -8.34 8.67 1.89
C PHE A 520 -9.21 8.76 0.64
N ASP A 521 -10.50 8.42 0.78
CA ASP A 521 -11.50 8.49 -0.27
C ASP A 521 -12.55 9.55 0.07
N VAL A 522 -12.93 10.36 -0.90
CA VAL A 522 -13.99 11.36 -0.75
C VAL A 522 -15.06 11.11 -1.82
N PHE A 523 -16.09 10.37 -1.44
CA PHE A 523 -17.16 10.02 -2.37
C PHE A 523 -18.40 10.90 -2.23
N PHE A 524 -18.53 11.63 -1.12
CA PHE A 524 -19.67 12.49 -0.86
C PHE A 524 -19.28 13.97 -0.98
N PRO A 525 -19.89 14.73 -1.90
CA PRO A 525 -19.63 16.15 -2.02
C PRO A 525 -19.81 16.95 -0.72
N GLU A 526 -20.78 16.56 0.09
CA GLU A 526 -21.10 17.21 1.37
C GLU A 526 -20.01 17.03 2.43
N GLU A 527 -19.24 15.94 2.38
CA GLU A 527 -18.14 15.61 3.30
C GLU A 527 -16.77 16.08 2.79
N PHE A 528 -16.73 16.64 1.59
CA PHE A 528 -15.48 16.88 0.85
C PHE A 528 -14.47 17.72 1.65
N LYS A 529 -14.90 18.84 2.21
CA LYS A 529 -14.03 19.73 2.97
C LYS A 529 -13.53 19.09 4.27
N GLU A 530 -14.40 18.43 5.00
CA GLU A 530 -14.08 17.75 6.27
C GLU A 530 -13.02 16.67 6.07
N MET A 531 -13.17 15.85 5.04
CA MET A 531 -12.20 14.79 4.69
C MET A 531 -10.85 15.38 4.29
N ILE A 532 -10.83 16.46 3.50
CA ILE A 532 -9.60 17.17 3.12
C ILE A 532 -8.89 17.78 4.35
N ASP A 533 -9.61 18.25 5.35
CA ASP A 533 -9.01 18.82 6.57
C ASP A 533 -8.47 17.72 7.51
N ALA A 534 -9.14 16.58 7.59
CA ALA A 534 -8.82 15.53 8.56
C ALA A 534 -7.58 14.70 8.20
N HIS A 535 -7.41 14.32 6.92
CA HIS A 535 -6.48 13.25 6.55
C HIS A 535 -5.07 13.69 6.12
N PRO A 536 -4.86 14.69 5.26
CA PRO A 536 -3.54 14.99 4.72
C PRO A 536 -2.50 15.40 5.76
N ALA A 537 -2.92 16.07 6.81
CA ALA A 537 -2.02 16.52 7.89
C ALA A 537 -1.36 15.34 8.63
N PHE A 538 -2.02 14.18 8.67
CA PHE A 538 -1.48 12.96 9.23
C PHE A 538 -0.69 12.14 8.18
N GLU A 539 -1.27 11.93 7.01
CA GLU A 539 -0.73 11.01 5.99
C GLU A 539 0.49 11.59 5.24
N ALA A 540 0.50 12.88 4.93
CA ALA A 540 1.59 13.46 4.13
C ALA A 540 2.94 13.43 4.86
N PRO A 541 3.04 13.75 6.17
CA PRO A 541 4.29 13.58 6.91
C PRO A 541 4.74 12.13 7.00
N PHE A 542 3.82 11.17 7.17
CA PHE A 542 4.11 9.74 7.18
C PHE A 542 4.72 9.29 5.85
N MET A 543 4.09 9.64 4.72
CA MET A 543 4.60 9.29 3.40
C MET A 543 5.95 9.96 3.11
N LYS A 544 6.14 11.21 3.52
CA LYS A 544 7.40 11.93 3.36
C LYS A 544 8.56 11.23 4.06
N ARG A 545 8.35 10.68 5.27
CA ARG A 545 9.38 9.92 5.98
C ARG A 545 9.83 8.66 5.22
N ASN A 546 8.98 8.14 4.34
CA ASN A 546 9.26 7.02 3.46
C ASN A 546 9.74 7.45 2.05
N PHE A 547 10.13 8.71 1.85
CA PHE A 547 10.47 9.28 0.54
C PHE A 547 9.38 9.01 -0.53
N THR A 548 8.14 8.99 -0.10
CA THR A 548 6.99 8.66 -0.93
C THR A 548 6.00 9.83 -0.86
N ARG A 549 5.30 10.10 -1.95
CA ARG A 549 4.21 11.08 -1.96
C ARG A 549 2.90 10.46 -1.47
N VAL A 550 2.04 11.30 -0.92
CA VAL A 550 0.64 10.95 -0.70
C VAL A 550 -0.16 11.30 -1.96
N ASN A 551 -1.09 10.45 -2.35
CA ASN A 551 -2.18 10.80 -3.25
C ASN A 551 -3.35 11.29 -2.40
N PHE A 552 -3.92 12.45 -2.74
CA PHE A 552 -5.04 13.06 -2.01
C PHE A 552 -6.36 12.30 -2.18
N GLY A 553 -6.29 11.07 -2.63
CA GLY A 553 -7.37 10.11 -2.64
C GLY A 553 -8.22 10.13 -3.89
N TRP A 554 -9.26 9.31 -3.82
CA TRP A 554 -10.25 9.12 -4.84
C TRP A 554 -11.40 10.08 -4.61
N TRP A 555 -11.51 11.11 -5.45
CA TRP A 555 -12.63 12.04 -5.38
C TRP A 555 -13.72 11.62 -6.36
N GLY A 556 -14.94 11.45 -5.87
CA GLY A 556 -16.10 11.16 -6.70
C GLY A 556 -16.58 12.41 -7.43
N PHE A 557 -16.72 12.33 -8.75
CA PHE A 557 -17.36 13.39 -9.54
C PHE A 557 -18.86 13.07 -9.71
N TRP A 558 -19.70 13.84 -9.09
CA TRP A 558 -21.15 13.65 -9.09
C TRP A 558 -21.89 14.89 -9.58
N GLU A 559 -22.91 14.68 -10.41
CA GLU A 559 -23.82 15.74 -10.84
C GLU A 559 -24.85 16.08 -9.72
N PRO A 560 -25.42 17.31 -9.71
CA PRO A 560 -26.48 17.67 -8.79
C PRO A 560 -27.70 16.77 -8.92
N GLY A 561 -28.22 16.30 -7.78
CA GLY A 561 -29.36 15.40 -7.71
C GLY A 561 -29.04 13.92 -7.89
N ALA A 562 -27.78 13.54 -8.12
CA ALA A 562 -27.36 12.14 -8.07
C ALA A 562 -27.69 11.50 -6.73
N LEU A 563 -27.99 10.20 -6.74
CA LEU A 563 -28.27 9.43 -5.54
C LEU A 563 -27.00 8.71 -5.08
N ILE A 564 -26.46 9.12 -3.95
CA ILE A 564 -25.35 8.45 -3.29
C ILE A 564 -25.87 7.79 -2.03
N ARG A 565 -25.81 6.45 -1.95
CA ARG A 565 -26.36 5.65 -0.83
C ARG A 565 -27.80 6.02 -0.48
N GLY A 566 -28.60 6.35 -1.49
CA GLY A 566 -30.02 6.70 -1.33
C GLY A 566 -30.32 8.16 -0.96
N THR A 567 -29.29 9.00 -0.81
CA THR A 567 -29.44 10.44 -0.55
C THR A 567 -29.11 11.25 -1.81
N LYS A 568 -29.91 12.25 -2.12
CA LYS A 568 -29.60 13.21 -3.21
C LYS A 568 -28.48 14.14 -2.78
N THR A 569 -27.45 14.26 -3.63
CA THR A 569 -26.35 15.20 -3.43
C THR A 569 -26.57 16.52 -4.15
N ILE A 570 -25.96 17.60 -3.66
CA ILE A 570 -25.86 18.88 -4.39
C ILE A 570 -24.89 18.79 -5.57
N GLY A 571 -24.19 17.66 -5.75
CA GLY A 571 -23.12 17.50 -6.71
C GLY A 571 -21.83 18.20 -6.29
N VAL A 572 -20.75 17.90 -6.98
CA VAL A 572 -19.47 18.58 -6.76
C VAL A 572 -19.57 20.02 -7.26
N GLN A 573 -18.91 20.95 -6.59
CA GLN A 573 -19.02 22.38 -6.92
C GLN A 573 -17.62 23.01 -7.08
N PRO A 574 -17.47 24.09 -7.87
CA PRO A 574 -16.17 24.73 -8.11
C PRO A 574 -15.38 25.09 -6.84
N ASP A 575 -16.04 25.61 -5.80
CA ASP A 575 -15.41 25.95 -4.53
C ASP A 575 -14.86 24.74 -3.76
N MET A 576 -15.54 23.60 -3.85
CA MET A 576 -15.06 22.35 -3.25
C MET A 576 -13.75 21.92 -3.90
N TRP A 577 -13.70 22.02 -5.23
CA TRP A 577 -12.51 21.65 -5.99
C TRP A 577 -11.37 22.67 -5.84
N GLU A 578 -11.67 23.97 -5.71
CA GLU A 578 -10.69 24.98 -5.28
C GLU A 578 -10.07 24.60 -3.94
N TYR A 579 -10.93 24.27 -2.96
CA TYR A 579 -10.47 23.88 -1.64
C TYR A 579 -9.55 22.66 -1.68
N GLY A 580 -10.02 21.56 -2.26
CA GLY A 580 -9.26 20.30 -2.35
C GLY A 580 -7.99 20.44 -3.15
N SER A 581 -8.06 21.05 -4.34
CA SER A 581 -6.90 21.19 -5.24
C SER A 581 -5.84 22.14 -4.67
N SER A 582 -6.23 23.23 -3.97
CA SER A 582 -5.29 24.11 -3.29
C SER A 582 -4.51 23.41 -2.19
N LYS A 583 -5.20 22.60 -1.36
CA LYS A 583 -4.57 21.78 -0.32
C LYS A 583 -3.64 20.73 -0.93
N ALA A 584 -4.10 20.02 -1.96
CA ALA A 584 -3.26 19.05 -2.69
C ALA A 584 -1.99 19.71 -3.25
N ALA A 585 -2.11 20.87 -3.89
CA ALA A 585 -0.96 21.63 -4.37
C ALA A 585 -0.02 22.10 -3.26
N ALA A 586 -0.56 22.50 -2.11
CA ALA A 586 0.24 22.91 -0.95
C ALA A 586 1.03 21.73 -0.31
N TRP A 587 0.54 20.51 -0.44
CA TRP A 587 1.23 19.29 -0.04
C TRP A 587 2.09 18.66 -1.15
N ASP A 588 2.22 19.30 -2.31
CA ASP A 588 2.87 18.75 -3.52
C ASP A 588 2.30 17.39 -3.94
N SER A 589 1.03 17.18 -3.71
CA SER A 589 0.34 15.90 -3.87
C SER A 589 -0.65 15.94 -5.03
N PRO A 590 -0.76 14.86 -5.83
CA PRO A 590 -1.83 14.70 -6.81
C PRO A 590 -3.11 14.20 -6.17
N ALA A 591 -4.20 14.16 -6.94
CA ALA A 591 -5.44 13.49 -6.61
C ALA A 591 -5.85 12.52 -7.72
N SER A 592 -6.61 11.50 -7.38
CA SER A 592 -7.25 10.59 -8.34
C SER A 592 -8.74 10.88 -8.39
N ILE A 593 -9.27 11.17 -9.58
CA ILE A 593 -10.64 11.61 -9.74
C ILE A 593 -11.45 10.58 -10.52
N GLN A 594 -12.53 10.09 -9.93
CA GLN A 594 -13.46 9.17 -10.57
C GLN A 594 -14.36 9.94 -11.53
N MET A 595 -14.16 9.72 -12.82
CA MET A 595 -14.79 10.48 -13.89
C MET A 595 -15.73 9.59 -14.72
N ASP A 596 -17.02 9.57 -14.36
CA ASP A 596 -18.06 8.98 -15.21
C ASP A 596 -18.45 9.95 -16.32
N ILE A 597 -18.45 9.50 -17.57
CA ILE A 597 -18.73 10.39 -18.71
C ILE A 597 -20.15 10.94 -18.69
N LYS A 598 -21.12 10.18 -18.14
CA LYS A 598 -22.51 10.65 -18.05
C LYS A 598 -22.66 11.74 -17.00
N ALA A 599 -22.02 11.55 -15.82
CA ALA A 599 -21.99 12.57 -14.78
C ALA A 599 -21.32 13.85 -15.24
N LEU A 600 -20.18 13.74 -15.96
CA LEU A 600 -19.49 14.88 -16.57
C LEU A 600 -20.36 15.64 -17.59
N GLU A 601 -21.19 14.94 -18.36
CA GLU A 601 -22.08 15.54 -19.35
C GLU A 601 -23.35 16.13 -18.73
N ALA A 602 -23.84 15.54 -17.64
CA ALA A 602 -25.03 16.00 -16.94
C ALA A 602 -24.75 17.20 -16.02
N HIS A 603 -23.53 17.33 -15.51
CA HIS A 603 -23.20 18.39 -14.54
C HIS A 603 -23.00 19.75 -15.24
N PRO A 604 -23.78 20.79 -14.92
CA PRO A 604 -23.72 22.09 -15.60
C PRO A 604 -22.42 22.87 -15.34
N ARG A 605 -21.68 22.55 -14.26
CA ARG A 605 -20.42 23.21 -13.88
C ARG A 605 -19.17 22.38 -14.21
N THR A 606 -19.28 21.33 -15.00
CA THR A 606 -18.13 20.49 -15.38
C THR A 606 -16.96 21.29 -15.92
N ASP A 607 -17.24 22.23 -16.81
CA ASP A 607 -16.20 23.04 -17.46
C ASP A 607 -15.48 23.95 -16.46
N ASP A 608 -16.20 24.49 -15.50
CA ASP A 608 -15.66 25.36 -14.45
C ASP A 608 -14.77 24.54 -13.49
N ILE A 609 -15.25 23.37 -13.07
CA ILE A 609 -14.51 22.45 -12.21
C ILE A 609 -13.22 21.96 -12.86
N LEU A 610 -13.28 21.59 -14.14
CA LEU A 610 -12.09 21.16 -14.88
C LEU A 610 -11.08 22.31 -15.06
N GLU A 611 -11.54 23.55 -15.21
CA GLU A 611 -10.65 24.72 -15.29
C GLU A 611 -9.98 25.00 -13.94
N VAL A 612 -10.70 24.88 -12.81
CA VAL A 612 -10.11 24.93 -11.47
C VAL A 612 -8.98 23.91 -11.34
N MET A 613 -9.24 22.66 -11.68
CA MET A 613 -8.23 21.62 -11.62
C MET A 613 -7.01 21.93 -12.49
N ARG A 614 -7.25 22.35 -13.72
CA ARG A 614 -6.18 22.69 -14.66
C ARG A 614 -5.23 23.76 -14.09
N ARG A 615 -5.77 24.80 -13.45
CA ARG A 615 -4.96 25.86 -12.83
C ARG A 615 -4.10 25.32 -11.70
N TRP A 616 -4.68 24.55 -10.79
CA TRP A 616 -3.95 23.99 -9.67
C TRP A 616 -2.93 22.91 -10.07
N GLU A 617 -3.22 22.09 -11.09
CA GLU A 617 -2.25 21.19 -11.70
C GLU A 617 -1.06 21.94 -12.29
N ASP A 618 -1.32 23.02 -13.05
CA ASP A 618 -0.29 23.82 -13.72
C ASP A 618 0.67 24.48 -12.71
N VAL A 619 0.15 25.11 -11.64
CA VAL A 619 1.01 25.76 -10.63
C VAL A 619 1.78 24.73 -9.80
N ARG A 620 1.22 23.55 -9.55
CA ARG A 620 1.92 22.46 -8.87
C ARG A 620 3.07 21.93 -9.75
N GLU A 621 2.81 21.68 -11.01
CA GLU A 621 3.84 21.22 -11.96
C GLU A 621 4.97 22.22 -12.12
N ARG A 622 4.65 23.50 -12.25
CA ARG A 622 5.64 24.58 -12.34
C ARG A 622 6.34 24.90 -11.03
N LYS A 623 5.93 24.27 -9.91
CA LYS A 623 6.41 24.60 -8.55
C LYS A 623 6.26 26.10 -8.25
N TRP A 624 5.15 26.68 -8.67
CA TRP A 624 4.88 28.11 -8.57
C TRP A 624 4.63 28.59 -7.14
N LEU A 625 4.04 27.72 -6.29
CA LEU A 625 3.78 28.01 -4.88
C LEU A 625 5.10 28.06 -4.09
N THR A 626 5.37 29.18 -3.43
CA THR A 626 6.50 29.28 -2.49
C THR A 626 6.25 28.46 -1.23
N PRO A 627 7.28 28.13 -0.41
CA PRO A 627 7.10 27.47 0.87
C PRO A 627 6.11 28.20 1.78
N GLU A 628 6.18 29.55 1.84
CA GLU A 628 5.29 30.40 2.65
C GLU A 628 3.84 30.34 2.18
N MET A 629 3.61 30.33 0.86
CA MET A 629 2.28 30.15 0.29
C MET A 629 1.71 28.78 0.67
N LYS A 630 2.53 27.72 0.54
CA LYS A 630 2.12 26.35 0.92
C LYS A 630 1.77 26.27 2.41
N ASP A 631 2.60 26.83 3.29
CA ASP A 631 2.35 26.84 4.74
C ASP A 631 1.03 27.57 5.07
N ARG A 632 0.79 28.73 4.44
CA ARG A 632 -0.45 29.48 4.60
C ARG A 632 -1.68 28.68 4.16
N ILE A 633 -1.62 28.07 2.97
CA ILE A 633 -2.74 27.24 2.48
C ILE A 633 -3.00 26.04 3.40
N ARG A 634 -1.95 25.36 3.87
CA ARG A 634 -2.09 24.22 4.79
C ARG A 634 -2.72 24.60 6.12
N ALA A 635 -2.34 25.75 6.67
CA ALA A 635 -2.82 26.22 7.97
C ALA A 635 -4.22 26.83 7.92
N SER A 636 -4.68 27.33 6.78
CA SER A 636 -5.98 28.00 6.66
C SER A 636 -7.14 27.01 6.57
N THR A 637 -8.26 27.32 7.23
CA THR A 637 -9.55 26.65 7.06
C THR A 637 -10.45 27.34 6.02
N ARG A 638 -9.95 28.46 5.45
CA ARG A 638 -10.62 29.18 4.35
C ARG A 638 -10.17 28.59 3.01
N GLY A 639 -11.02 28.75 1.99
CA GLY A 639 -10.69 28.39 0.61
C GLY A 639 -9.65 29.34 0.02
N HIS A 640 -9.04 28.91 -1.06
CA HIS A 640 -8.11 29.71 -1.85
C HIS A 640 -8.52 29.64 -3.32
N HIS A 641 -8.45 30.78 -4.00
CA HIS A 641 -8.73 30.91 -5.41
C HIS A 641 -7.47 31.28 -6.18
N LEU A 642 -7.25 30.59 -7.28
CA LEU A 642 -6.14 30.84 -8.18
C LEU A 642 -6.65 31.63 -9.40
N TYR A 643 -6.62 32.96 -9.26
CA TYR A 643 -7.05 33.89 -10.31
C TYR A 643 -6.07 33.87 -11.48
N LEU A 644 -6.59 33.87 -12.71
CA LEU A 644 -5.80 34.01 -13.92
C LEU A 644 -6.11 35.40 -14.55
N ASN A 645 -5.15 36.33 -14.45
CA ASN A 645 -5.32 37.69 -14.94
C ASN A 645 -5.27 37.79 -16.46
N ASP A 646 -5.57 38.99 -17.02
CA ASP A 646 -5.60 39.23 -18.45
C ASP A 646 -4.23 39.04 -19.16
N LYS A 647 -3.14 39.01 -18.39
CA LYS A 647 -1.79 38.69 -18.88
C LYS A 647 -1.49 37.20 -18.91
N GLY A 648 -2.39 36.37 -18.40
CA GLY A 648 -2.19 34.92 -18.24
C GLY A 648 -1.30 34.57 -17.05
N GLU A 649 -1.17 35.44 -16.06
CA GLU A 649 -0.41 35.22 -14.83
C GLU A 649 -1.33 34.82 -13.70
N TYR A 650 -0.85 33.92 -12.81
CA TYR A 650 -1.60 33.50 -11.63
C TYR A 650 -1.43 34.47 -10.46
N GLU A 651 -2.55 34.75 -9.80
CA GLU A 651 -2.61 35.49 -8.54
C GLU A 651 -3.35 34.63 -7.51
N LEU A 652 -2.81 34.50 -6.29
CA LEU A 652 -3.37 33.66 -5.22
C LEU A 652 -4.14 34.51 -4.21
N TYR A 653 -5.42 34.20 -4.03
CA TYR A 653 -6.29 34.89 -3.08
C TYR A 653 -6.89 33.90 -2.08
N GLU A 654 -7.00 34.32 -0.83
CA GLU A 654 -7.86 33.66 0.15
C GLU A 654 -9.30 34.15 -0.06
N ILE A 655 -10.27 33.25 -0.01
CA ILE A 655 -11.67 33.53 -0.33
C ILE A 655 -12.57 33.38 0.88
N ASP A 656 -13.63 34.21 0.92
CA ASP A 656 -14.76 34.05 1.82
C ASP A 656 -15.95 33.53 1.04
N MET A 657 -16.53 32.42 1.50
CA MET A 657 -17.75 31.89 0.92
C MET A 657 -18.91 32.85 1.20
N LEU A 658 -19.66 33.16 0.17
CA LEU A 658 -20.90 33.86 0.34
C LEU A 658 -21.93 32.93 1.01
N PRO A 659 -22.68 33.41 1.99
CA PRO A 659 -23.72 32.62 2.64
C PRO A 659 -24.77 32.17 1.61
N THR A 660 -25.14 30.90 1.59
CA THR A 660 -26.19 30.40 0.70
C THR A 660 -27.55 30.93 1.18
N PRO A 661 -28.33 31.63 0.36
CA PRO A 661 -29.63 32.13 0.74
C PRO A 661 -30.62 31.00 1.05
N GLU A 662 -31.43 31.15 2.08
CA GLU A 662 -32.38 30.10 2.47
C GLU A 662 -33.44 29.82 1.38
N LYS A 663 -33.80 30.84 0.59
CA LYS A 663 -34.76 30.74 -0.52
C LYS A 663 -34.14 30.48 -1.89
N ALA A 664 -32.81 30.52 -2.00
CA ALA A 664 -32.06 30.33 -3.25
C ALA A 664 -30.86 29.40 -3.03
N LYS A 665 -31.17 28.20 -2.57
CA LYS A 665 -30.18 27.16 -2.19
C LYS A 665 -29.27 26.72 -3.35
N GLU A 666 -29.67 26.98 -4.58
CA GLU A 666 -28.93 26.70 -5.80
C GLU A 666 -27.84 27.74 -6.12
N LEU A 667 -27.82 28.87 -5.42
CA LEU A 667 -26.80 29.89 -5.59
C LEU A 667 -25.60 29.63 -4.69
N ARG A 668 -24.41 29.62 -5.26
CA ARG A 668 -23.13 29.58 -4.55
C ARG A 668 -22.19 30.67 -5.09
N GLY A 669 -21.29 31.11 -4.23
CA GLY A 669 -20.28 32.07 -4.61
C GLY A 669 -19.27 32.31 -3.50
N PHE A 670 -18.19 32.96 -3.88
CA PHE A 670 -17.17 33.45 -2.95
C PHE A 670 -16.71 34.85 -3.34
N VAL A 671 -16.08 35.54 -2.40
CA VAL A 671 -15.54 36.89 -2.59
C VAL A 671 -14.08 36.95 -2.17
N PHE A 672 -13.30 37.76 -2.86
CA PHE A 672 -11.92 38.08 -2.51
C PHE A 672 -11.57 39.53 -2.86
N GLY A 673 -10.54 40.10 -2.21
CA GLY A 673 -10.06 41.45 -2.47
C GLY A 673 -8.96 41.48 -3.53
N ARG A 674 -9.10 42.29 -4.57
CA ARG A 674 -8.11 42.48 -5.63
C ARG A 674 -8.01 43.96 -6.02
N ASN A 675 -6.79 44.54 -5.98
CA ASN A 675 -6.52 45.91 -6.41
C ASN A 675 -7.44 46.96 -5.75
N GLY A 676 -7.73 46.83 -4.45
CA GLY A 676 -8.64 47.73 -3.74
C GLY A 676 -10.13 47.51 -4.03
N LYS A 677 -10.46 46.53 -4.86
CA LYS A 677 -11.84 46.13 -5.20
C LYS A 677 -12.16 44.78 -4.63
N ARG A 678 -13.44 44.48 -4.46
CA ARG A 678 -13.92 43.12 -4.19
C ARG A 678 -14.39 42.46 -5.48
N VAL A 679 -13.93 41.23 -5.68
CA VAL A 679 -14.29 40.37 -6.80
C VAL A 679 -15.17 39.26 -6.28
N ILE A 680 -16.28 39.03 -6.95
CA ILE A 680 -17.23 37.97 -6.63
C ILE A 680 -17.24 36.97 -7.77
N ALA A 681 -17.03 35.70 -7.42
CA ALA A 681 -17.30 34.56 -8.30
C ALA A 681 -18.59 33.88 -7.81
N CYS A 682 -19.59 33.73 -8.67
CA CYS A 682 -20.83 33.09 -8.31
C CYS A 682 -21.40 32.25 -9.46
N TRP A 683 -22.19 31.23 -9.08
CA TRP A 683 -22.80 30.31 -10.05
C TRP A 683 -24.09 29.70 -9.49
N HIS A 684 -24.90 29.16 -10.40
CA HIS A 684 -26.04 28.30 -10.07
C HIS A 684 -25.57 26.82 -10.04
N THR A 685 -25.83 26.10 -8.97
CA THR A 685 -25.28 24.75 -8.73
C THR A 685 -25.78 23.70 -9.71
N SER A 686 -27.03 23.80 -10.17
CA SER A 686 -27.70 22.79 -11.00
C SER A 686 -28.18 23.28 -12.36
N GLY A 687 -27.97 24.54 -12.69
CA GLY A 687 -28.50 25.11 -13.94
C GLY A 687 -28.10 26.53 -14.16
N SER A 688 -29.07 27.36 -14.50
CA SER A 688 -28.96 28.81 -14.68
C SER A 688 -30.09 29.51 -13.95
N GLY A 689 -29.81 30.68 -13.46
CA GLY A 689 -30.78 31.52 -12.73
C GLY A 689 -30.37 32.97 -12.75
N VAL A 690 -31.15 33.80 -12.09
CA VAL A 690 -30.86 35.21 -11.88
C VAL A 690 -30.66 35.44 -10.39
N ALA A 691 -29.51 35.97 -10.02
CA ALA A 691 -29.21 36.34 -8.65
C ALA A 691 -29.36 37.85 -8.48
N LYS A 692 -30.00 38.25 -7.37
CA LYS A 692 -29.98 39.62 -6.89
C LYS A 692 -28.92 39.79 -5.83
N LEU A 693 -28.06 40.77 -6.01
CA LEU A 693 -27.02 41.16 -5.07
C LEU A 693 -27.34 42.55 -4.54
N ALA A 694 -27.59 42.68 -3.26
CA ALA A 694 -27.64 43.98 -2.61
C ALA A 694 -26.22 44.50 -2.38
N LEU A 695 -25.92 45.64 -2.94
CA LEU A 695 -24.61 46.28 -2.90
C LEU A 695 -24.67 47.54 -2.06
N GLY A 696 -24.64 47.41 -0.73
CA GLY A 696 -24.47 48.54 0.15
C GLY A 696 -25.59 48.84 1.15
N ASP A 697 -25.32 49.84 2.02
CA ASP A 697 -26.23 50.30 3.07
C ASP A 697 -27.49 50.97 2.56
N ASP A 698 -27.54 51.36 1.28
CA ASP A 698 -28.66 52.00 0.63
C ASP A 698 -29.65 51.05 -0.05
N GLY A 699 -29.37 49.74 0.02
CA GLY A 699 -30.19 48.70 -0.59
C GLY A 699 -30.24 48.69 -2.10
N ALA A 700 -29.27 49.31 -2.79
CA ALA A 700 -29.18 49.24 -4.22
C ALA A 700 -28.96 47.79 -4.70
N GLU A 701 -29.93 47.22 -5.41
CA GLU A 701 -29.90 45.88 -5.97
C GLU A 701 -29.25 45.84 -7.34
N THR A 702 -28.28 44.99 -7.53
CA THR A 702 -27.72 44.65 -8.86
C THR A 702 -28.19 43.29 -9.26
N THR A 703 -28.82 43.17 -10.40
CA THR A 703 -29.26 41.88 -10.94
C THR A 703 -28.16 41.27 -11.81
N LEU A 704 -27.70 40.08 -11.45
CA LEU A 704 -26.73 39.30 -12.20
C LEU A 704 -27.43 38.10 -12.83
N SER A 705 -27.36 37.99 -14.15
CA SER A 705 -27.76 36.76 -14.83
C SER A 705 -26.67 35.73 -14.67
N VAL A 706 -26.94 34.66 -13.91
CA VAL A 706 -26.05 33.52 -13.68
C VAL A 706 -26.34 32.40 -14.68
N ALA A 707 -26.68 32.75 -15.94
CA ALA A 707 -26.90 31.82 -17.01
C ALA A 707 -25.56 31.27 -17.50
N ASN A 708 -25.30 29.96 -17.28
CA ASN A 708 -24.10 29.24 -17.78
C ASN A 708 -22.81 30.04 -17.57
N LEU A 709 -22.65 30.62 -16.39
CA LEU A 709 -21.37 31.25 -16.08
C LEU A 709 -20.30 30.18 -16.14
N LYS A 710 -19.55 30.19 -17.21
CA LYS A 710 -18.18 29.63 -17.19
C LYS A 710 -17.51 30.33 -16.04
N TYR A 711 -16.88 29.60 -15.14
CA TYR A 711 -16.15 30.10 -13.99
C TYR A 711 -15.50 31.46 -14.28
N ARG A 712 -16.32 32.50 -14.27
CA ARG A 712 -15.96 33.85 -14.56
C ARG A 712 -15.99 34.66 -13.28
N GLU A 713 -14.85 35.17 -12.97
CA GLU A 713 -14.69 36.19 -11.97
C GLU A 713 -15.42 37.42 -12.44
N THR A 714 -16.41 37.83 -11.72
CA THR A 714 -17.15 39.05 -12.02
C THR A 714 -16.53 40.18 -11.23
N ASP A 715 -15.80 41.03 -11.90
CA ASP A 715 -15.24 42.25 -11.32
C ASP A 715 -16.40 43.24 -11.13
N LEU A 716 -16.93 43.31 -9.94
CA LEU A 716 -17.88 44.33 -9.55
C LEU A 716 -17.11 45.52 -8.99
N PRO A 717 -17.24 46.73 -9.57
CA PRO A 717 -16.56 47.91 -9.06
C PRO A 717 -17.19 48.34 -7.74
N LEU A 718 -16.70 47.76 -6.66
CA LEU A 718 -17.21 47.97 -5.32
C LEU A 718 -16.24 48.84 -4.55
N ASP A 719 -16.18 50.13 -4.86
CA ASP A 719 -15.48 51.09 -4.03
C ASP A 719 -16.26 51.26 -2.71
N GLY A 720 -15.85 50.52 -1.70
CA GLY A 720 -16.12 50.88 -0.31
C GLY A 720 -17.35 50.32 0.40
N VAL A 721 -18.10 49.33 -0.13
CA VAL A 721 -19.42 49.05 0.45
C VAL A 721 -19.67 47.60 0.89
N LEU A 722 -18.70 46.75 0.98
CA LEU A 722 -18.94 45.33 1.32
C LEU A 722 -18.88 44.97 2.81
N SER A 723 -18.82 45.92 3.72
CA SER A 723 -18.95 45.64 5.16
C SER A 723 -20.42 45.26 5.60
N ALA A 724 -21.38 45.41 4.69
CA ALA A 724 -22.79 45.16 4.94
C ALA A 724 -23.38 43.96 4.18
N PHE A 725 -22.58 43.19 3.47
CA PHE A 725 -23.08 42.05 2.69
C PHE A 725 -23.47 40.87 3.56
N SER A 726 -24.76 40.55 3.68
CA SER A 726 -25.31 39.46 4.49
C SER A 726 -26.01 38.38 3.65
N ALA A 727 -26.24 37.19 4.23
CA ALA A 727 -26.89 36.06 3.57
C ALA A 727 -28.31 36.34 3.10
N ALA A 728 -28.98 37.33 3.72
CA ALA A 728 -30.35 37.70 3.39
C ALA A 728 -30.47 38.44 2.03
N GLU A 729 -29.35 38.83 1.45
CA GLU A 729 -29.29 39.70 0.27
C GLU A 729 -29.15 38.93 -1.03
N TRP A 730 -28.98 37.61 -0.97
CA TRP A 730 -29.03 36.73 -2.15
C TRP A 730 -30.45 36.18 -2.33
N SER A 731 -31.06 36.37 -3.44
CA SER A 731 -32.31 35.74 -3.81
C SER A 731 -32.35 35.42 -5.30
N ASP A 732 -33.07 34.35 -5.68
CA ASP A 732 -33.50 34.21 -7.08
C ASP A 732 -34.41 35.38 -7.44
N ALA A 733 -34.18 36.00 -8.58
CA ALA A 733 -35.12 36.95 -9.14
C ALA A 733 -36.29 36.14 -9.76
N GLU A 734 -37.52 36.43 -9.37
CA GLU A 734 -38.71 35.90 -10.02
C GLU A 734 -38.83 36.29 -11.51
#